data_89bd0cd4a60b2c38c2afee9c358c0934
#
_entry.id   89bd0cd4a60b2c38c2afee9c358c0934
#
_cell.length_a   1.000
_cell.length_b   1.000
_cell.length_c   1.000
_cell.angle_alpha   90.00
_cell.angle_beta   90.00
_cell.angle_gamma   90.00
#
_symmetry.space_group_name_H-M   'P 1'
#
loop_
_entity.id
_entity.type
_entity.pdbx_description
1 polymer ?
#
loop_
_entity_poly.entity_id
_entity_poly.type
_entity_poly.pdbx_seq_one_letter_code
_entity_poly.pdbx_strand_id
1 'polypeptide(L)'
;VSDTTGQPELSLRPAQAVVAAGATGFGVMAAELTAVRLLAPHFGDSAYVWTNVIGVIMAAMALGAMLGGRLSNKPSAHSWPFRMLLVAGLLLLAAPFVTSWLGTTLLPNDLPLDAAMPALIRGSLVATAVVFAPPMLLLAAVSPMLIVLLAKGGQSLGRAAGDVAAAGTIGSLIGTFAATHWLVPGLGCRIALTLAAGVLLLAAALVAPRNRRGAAGAGTLLGIAMLFAHGGDLRPAPAGSELIAERETAYQFLQVHKSKQEGQPERTTLVINEGLDSFHSLAVDGTAFTQGAYYDWHAIVPLLAGDGSTPKGMRSLSVGDAAGTLRQIYAAVHPGVEVDAVDIDEQTMALGDEFFTAPKAQGRRYAVDGRVFLQRSKQQWHAIHVDAYAHQVYVPAHLASREFFEAAYTRLHEGGILACNVGALSLDDAVLKAVAATVGSVFEDVRIFLVPFSRNALLVARRGKPLNPEQLQVATLPDHKLHTADRDIWHDMVKTCAKPGSWHTVTAKTPVLMDDQPLLDELLFASYVEQTDPRTAITCSGSRNTADAEQQAYAAMKEGNWQRVLDAVASSCQETALLRQYAGDARWNRRELHSAEIEYKLGLQASPEDVVAATLNTRVLGVRRNLEPIEAAEAAASTNGWLAGLITLFAAALAVGFRRI
;
A
#
# COMPACT_ATOMS: atom_id res chain seq x y z
N VAL A 1 66.26 -20.55 34.61
CA VAL A 1 65.83 -20.48 33.21
C VAL A 1 64.37 -20.08 33.22
N SER A 2 64.11 -18.81 33.02
CA SER A 2 62.76 -18.24 32.94
C SER A 2 62.23 -18.46 31.52
N ASP A 3 61.29 -19.36 31.41
CA ASP A 3 60.53 -19.61 30.17
C ASP A 3 59.42 -18.56 30.06
N THR A 4 59.73 -17.43 29.46
CA THR A 4 58.76 -16.43 29.04
C THR A 4 58.23 -16.82 27.67
N THR A 5 57.37 -17.84 27.60
CA THR A 5 56.55 -18.05 26.43
C THR A 5 55.52 -16.92 26.35
N GLY A 6 55.79 -15.96 25.49
CA GLY A 6 54.91 -14.87 25.15
C GLY A 6 53.55 -15.39 24.67
N GLN A 7 52.57 -15.47 25.57
CA GLN A 7 51.19 -15.55 25.18
C GLN A 7 50.85 -14.19 24.52
N PRO A 8 50.31 -14.17 23.31
CA PRO A 8 49.86 -12.92 22.73
C PRO A 8 48.75 -12.33 23.62
N GLU A 9 48.96 -11.08 24.08
CA GLU A 9 47.92 -10.25 24.74
C GLU A 9 46.69 -10.13 23.82
N LEU A 10 45.80 -11.06 23.81
CA LEU A 10 44.62 -11.17 22.99
C LEU A 10 43.36 -11.41 23.84
N SER A 11 43.30 -10.75 25.01
CA SER A 11 42.07 -10.77 25.81
C SER A 11 41.24 -9.52 25.46
N LEU A 12 40.11 -9.73 24.78
CA LEU A 12 39.03 -8.74 24.68
C LEU A 12 38.62 -8.36 26.11
N ARG A 13 38.71 -7.06 26.42
CA ARG A 13 38.31 -6.61 27.79
C ARG A 13 36.81 -6.84 27.97
N PRO A 14 36.35 -7.29 29.15
CA PRO A 14 34.93 -7.52 29.40
C PRO A 14 34.04 -6.33 29.05
N ALA A 15 34.46 -5.12 29.39
CA ALA A 15 33.72 -3.90 29.03
C ALA A 15 33.56 -3.71 27.50
N GLN A 16 34.57 -4.05 26.70
CA GLN A 16 34.46 -3.97 25.23
C GLN A 16 33.48 -4.99 24.66
N ALA A 17 33.43 -6.19 25.22
CA ALA A 17 32.49 -7.22 24.82
C ALA A 17 31.03 -6.82 25.17
N VAL A 18 30.81 -6.27 26.36
CA VAL A 18 29.49 -5.79 26.79
C VAL A 18 29.00 -4.65 25.90
N VAL A 19 29.85 -3.65 25.62
CA VAL A 19 29.52 -2.56 24.70
C VAL A 19 29.23 -3.05 23.29
N ALA A 20 30.03 -4.00 22.77
CA ALA A 20 29.80 -4.59 21.46
C ALA A 20 28.49 -5.38 21.40
N ALA A 21 28.14 -6.12 22.45
CA ALA A 21 26.85 -6.82 22.58
C ALA A 21 25.68 -5.85 22.57
N GLY A 22 25.78 -4.75 23.35
CA GLY A 22 24.78 -3.70 23.38
C GLY A 22 24.60 -3.00 22.03
N ALA A 23 25.71 -2.66 21.37
CA ALA A 23 25.70 -2.09 20.02
C ALA A 23 25.08 -3.05 18.98
N THR A 24 25.36 -4.35 19.12
CA THR A 24 24.74 -5.39 18.26
C THR A 24 23.22 -5.42 18.43
N GLY A 25 22.73 -5.46 19.68
CA GLY A 25 21.30 -5.45 19.98
C GLY A 25 20.62 -4.17 19.47
N PHE A 26 21.23 -3.02 19.70
CA PHE A 26 20.76 -1.73 19.16
C PHE A 26 20.65 -1.77 17.63
N GLY A 27 21.73 -2.22 16.95
CA GLY A 27 21.78 -2.27 15.49
C GLY A 27 20.74 -3.21 14.87
N VAL A 28 20.52 -4.37 15.49
CA VAL A 28 19.51 -5.34 15.06
C VAL A 28 18.11 -4.71 15.11
N MET A 29 17.69 -4.21 16.28
CA MET A 29 16.34 -3.68 16.44
C MET A 29 16.09 -2.39 15.68
N ALA A 30 17.08 -1.48 15.67
CA ALA A 30 16.97 -0.26 14.88
C ALA A 30 16.84 -0.57 13.39
N ALA A 31 17.61 -1.53 12.87
CA ALA A 31 17.53 -1.91 11.46
C ALA A 31 16.23 -2.68 11.14
N GLU A 32 15.76 -3.58 12.01
CA GLU A 32 14.52 -4.33 11.81
C GLU A 32 13.30 -3.41 11.70
N LEU A 33 13.14 -2.47 12.64
CA LEU A 33 12.02 -1.53 12.63
C LEU A 33 12.11 -0.52 11.47
N THR A 34 13.33 -0.15 11.08
CA THR A 34 13.53 0.74 9.94
C THR A 34 13.35 0.01 8.60
N ALA A 35 13.59 -1.31 8.55
CA ALA A 35 13.51 -2.10 7.32
C ALA A 35 12.13 -2.01 6.67
N VAL A 36 11.04 -2.19 7.43
CA VAL A 36 9.67 -2.09 6.90
C VAL A 36 9.41 -0.71 6.32
N ARG A 37 9.82 0.33 7.04
CA ARG A 37 9.65 1.72 6.59
C ARG A 37 10.48 2.03 5.35
N LEU A 38 11.68 1.48 5.24
CA LEU A 38 12.53 1.65 4.05
C LEU A 38 11.97 0.91 2.83
N LEU A 39 11.29 -0.22 3.05
CA LEU A 39 10.64 -1.00 1.99
C LEU A 39 9.28 -0.42 1.57
N ALA A 40 8.58 0.29 2.46
CA ALA A 40 7.24 0.81 2.24
C ALA A 40 7.08 1.68 0.98
N PRO A 41 8.02 2.56 0.59
CA PRO A 41 7.95 3.34 -0.64
C PRO A 41 7.81 2.50 -1.92
N HIS A 42 8.24 1.24 -1.88
CA HIS A 42 8.23 0.33 -3.03
C HIS A 42 7.21 -0.81 -2.87
N PHE A 43 7.14 -1.41 -1.68
CA PHE A 43 6.38 -2.67 -1.46
C PHE A 43 5.16 -2.49 -0.55
N GLY A 44 4.91 -1.27 -0.05
CA GLY A 44 3.91 -1.03 0.98
C GLY A 44 4.33 -1.56 2.35
N ASP A 45 3.43 -1.47 3.33
CA ASP A 45 3.63 -1.94 4.70
C ASP A 45 2.50 -2.85 5.19
N SER A 46 1.93 -3.63 4.26
CA SER A 46 0.90 -4.63 4.57
C SER A 46 1.38 -5.71 5.56
N ALA A 47 0.43 -6.41 6.19
CA ALA A 47 0.74 -7.53 7.09
C ALA A 47 1.65 -8.59 6.44
N TYR A 48 1.51 -8.81 5.13
CA TYR A 48 2.36 -9.73 4.36
C TYR A 48 3.80 -9.23 4.26
N VAL A 49 4.01 -7.93 4.02
CA VAL A 49 5.36 -7.32 3.98
C VAL A 49 6.01 -7.41 5.36
N TRP A 50 5.26 -7.08 6.44
CA TRP A 50 5.72 -7.24 7.81
C TRP A 50 6.13 -8.69 8.11
N THR A 51 5.31 -9.67 7.73
CA THR A 51 5.59 -11.10 7.91
C THR A 51 6.87 -11.51 7.19
N ASN A 52 7.08 -11.05 5.95
CA ASN A 52 8.29 -11.31 5.18
C ASN A 52 9.52 -10.73 5.87
N VAL A 53 9.47 -9.49 6.33
CA VAL A 53 10.60 -8.82 7.01
C VAL A 53 10.95 -9.55 8.29
N ILE A 54 9.98 -9.77 9.18
CA ILE A 54 10.20 -10.44 10.46
C ILE A 54 10.70 -11.88 10.23
N GLY A 55 10.03 -12.64 9.37
CA GLY A 55 10.37 -14.04 9.10
C GLY A 55 11.78 -14.22 8.54
N VAL A 56 12.17 -13.40 7.56
CA VAL A 56 13.52 -13.44 6.98
C VAL A 56 14.59 -13.04 7.98
N ILE A 57 14.36 -11.95 8.73
CA ILE A 57 15.31 -11.48 9.76
C ILE A 57 15.48 -12.54 10.86
N MET A 58 14.39 -13.11 11.37
CA MET A 58 14.46 -14.17 12.39
C MET A 58 15.20 -15.41 11.88
N ALA A 59 14.94 -15.84 10.64
CA ALA A 59 15.65 -16.96 10.02
C ALA A 59 17.15 -16.66 9.88
N ALA A 60 17.51 -15.47 9.43
CA ALA A 60 18.90 -15.03 9.32
C ALA A 60 19.59 -14.99 10.69
N MET A 61 18.90 -14.49 11.72
CA MET A 61 19.43 -14.46 13.09
C MET A 61 19.65 -15.86 13.66
N ALA A 62 18.75 -16.80 13.45
CA ALA A 62 18.91 -18.19 13.88
C ALA A 62 20.13 -18.82 13.22
N LEU A 63 20.29 -18.67 11.90
CA LEU A 63 21.46 -19.15 11.16
C LEU A 63 22.75 -18.47 11.63
N GLY A 64 22.70 -17.17 11.88
CA GLY A 64 23.81 -16.39 12.38
C GLY A 64 24.31 -16.88 13.75
N ALA A 65 23.39 -17.11 14.69
CA ALA A 65 23.73 -17.64 16.01
C ALA A 65 24.41 -19.02 15.93
N MET A 66 23.88 -19.92 15.07
CA MET A 66 24.51 -21.22 14.80
C MET A 66 25.91 -21.07 14.20
N LEU A 67 26.08 -20.16 13.23
CA LEU A 67 27.38 -19.89 12.60
C LEU A 67 28.39 -19.36 13.63
N GLY A 68 27.97 -18.38 14.44
CA GLY A 68 28.78 -17.77 15.49
C GLY A 68 29.25 -18.80 16.51
N GLY A 69 28.38 -19.72 16.95
CA GLY A 69 28.71 -20.83 17.83
C GLY A 69 29.78 -21.77 17.23
N ARG A 70 29.68 -22.10 15.95
CA ARG A 70 30.67 -22.93 15.24
C ARG A 70 32.02 -22.25 15.06
N LEU A 71 31.99 -20.96 14.71
CA LEU A 71 33.20 -20.15 14.44
C LEU A 71 33.95 -19.81 15.73
N SER A 72 33.29 -19.77 16.89
CA SER A 72 33.89 -19.46 18.19
C SER A 72 34.97 -20.43 18.65
N ASN A 73 34.96 -21.65 18.09
CA ASN A 73 35.95 -22.70 18.40
C ASN A 73 37.20 -22.64 17.49
N LYS A 74 37.22 -21.81 16.46
CA LYS A 74 38.37 -21.69 15.55
C LYS A 74 39.51 -20.88 16.16
N PRO A 75 40.78 -21.13 15.79
CA PRO A 75 41.92 -20.34 16.27
C PRO A 75 41.82 -18.83 15.99
N SER A 76 41.16 -18.45 14.89
CA SER A 76 40.95 -17.06 14.48
C SER A 76 39.73 -16.39 15.14
N ALA A 77 39.07 -17.03 16.12
CA ALA A 77 37.83 -16.59 16.74
C ALA A 77 37.88 -15.13 17.26
N HIS A 78 39.02 -14.70 17.78
CA HIS A 78 39.20 -13.35 18.33
C HIS A 78 38.99 -12.19 17.33
N SER A 79 39.18 -12.42 16.03
CA SER A 79 39.04 -11.38 15.00
C SER A 79 37.66 -11.37 14.32
N TRP A 80 36.83 -12.38 14.56
CA TRP A 80 35.53 -12.47 13.89
C TRP A 80 34.51 -11.43 14.36
N PRO A 81 34.34 -11.12 15.67
CA PRO A 81 33.41 -10.09 16.10
C PRO A 81 33.68 -8.73 15.40
N PHE A 82 34.96 -8.34 15.30
CA PHE A 82 35.34 -7.15 14.56
C PHE A 82 34.88 -7.20 13.09
N ARG A 83 35.19 -8.31 12.39
CA ARG A 83 34.85 -8.45 10.96
C ARG A 83 33.34 -8.43 10.74
N MET A 84 32.59 -9.14 11.60
CA MET A 84 31.13 -9.22 11.51
C MET A 84 30.48 -7.86 11.75
N LEU A 85 30.88 -7.14 12.79
CA LEU A 85 30.37 -5.80 13.05
C LEU A 85 30.72 -4.82 11.94
N LEU A 86 31.96 -4.88 11.42
CA LEU A 86 32.39 -4.02 10.32
C LEU A 86 31.58 -4.28 9.06
N VAL A 87 31.48 -5.55 8.63
CA VAL A 87 30.76 -5.91 7.40
C VAL A 87 29.26 -5.64 7.55
N ALA A 88 28.67 -5.97 8.69
CA ALA A 88 27.25 -5.68 8.94
C ALA A 88 26.96 -4.16 8.92
N GLY A 89 27.82 -3.35 9.54
CA GLY A 89 27.71 -1.90 9.48
C GLY A 89 27.81 -1.36 8.05
N LEU A 90 28.76 -1.86 7.26
CA LEU A 90 28.90 -1.45 5.84
C LEU A 90 27.69 -1.88 4.99
N LEU A 91 27.14 -3.08 5.22
CA LEU A 91 25.94 -3.54 4.55
C LEU A 91 24.72 -2.69 4.89
N LEU A 92 24.56 -2.29 6.17
CA LEU A 92 23.47 -1.39 6.57
C LEU A 92 23.64 0.03 6.00
N LEU A 93 24.87 0.53 5.82
CA LEU A 93 25.13 1.78 5.09
C LEU A 93 24.68 1.70 3.62
N ALA A 94 24.88 0.54 2.99
CA ALA A 94 24.47 0.32 1.61
C ALA A 94 22.96 0.05 1.46
N ALA A 95 22.28 -0.37 2.54
CA ALA A 95 20.89 -0.82 2.50
C ALA A 95 19.92 0.17 1.83
N PRO A 96 19.93 1.50 2.09
CA PRO A 96 19.00 2.43 1.44
C PRO A 96 19.16 2.46 -0.08
N PHE A 97 20.39 2.41 -0.58
CA PHE A 97 20.69 2.46 -2.00
C PHE A 97 20.31 1.16 -2.71
N VAL A 98 20.62 0.02 -2.08
CA VAL A 98 20.28 -1.30 -2.62
C VAL A 98 18.78 -1.51 -2.61
N THR A 99 18.06 -1.03 -1.58
CA THR A 99 16.59 -1.11 -1.51
C THR A 99 15.95 -0.30 -2.63
N SER A 100 16.38 0.94 -2.86
CA SER A 100 15.85 1.79 -3.94
C SER A 100 16.08 1.15 -5.31
N TRP A 101 17.28 0.63 -5.56
CA TRP A 101 17.59 -0.08 -6.81
C TRP A 101 16.76 -1.36 -6.98
N LEU A 102 16.62 -2.18 -5.95
CA LEU A 102 15.78 -3.39 -6.00
C LEU A 102 14.31 -3.05 -6.17
N GLY A 103 13.82 -2.02 -5.47
CA GLY A 103 12.43 -1.58 -5.55
C GLY A 103 12.05 -1.24 -6.98
N THR A 104 12.85 -0.42 -7.66
CA THR A 104 12.61 -0.03 -9.06
C THR A 104 12.81 -1.16 -10.06
N THR A 105 13.66 -2.15 -9.72
CA THR A 105 13.93 -3.30 -10.60
C THR A 105 12.86 -4.39 -10.47
N LEU A 106 12.39 -4.65 -9.25
CA LEU A 106 11.41 -5.71 -8.96
C LEU A 106 9.97 -5.26 -9.19
N LEU A 107 9.72 -3.95 -9.05
CA LEU A 107 8.38 -3.37 -9.21
C LEU A 107 8.47 -2.14 -10.12
N PRO A 108 8.08 -2.26 -11.38
CA PRO A 108 7.89 -1.11 -12.25
C PRO A 108 6.84 -0.14 -11.67
N ASN A 109 7.05 1.16 -11.83
CA ASN A 109 6.14 2.20 -11.31
C ASN A 109 4.74 2.17 -11.95
N ASP A 110 4.60 1.53 -13.10
CA ASP A 110 3.39 1.37 -13.91
C ASP A 110 2.71 0.00 -13.72
N LEU A 111 3.08 -0.74 -12.66
CA LEU A 111 2.49 -2.05 -12.38
C LEU A 111 0.98 -1.90 -12.09
N PRO A 112 0.10 -2.56 -12.86
CA PRO A 112 -1.32 -2.51 -12.60
C PRO A 112 -1.66 -3.05 -11.22
N LEU A 113 -2.64 -2.42 -10.57
CA LEU A 113 -3.07 -2.78 -9.23
C LEU A 113 -3.46 -4.26 -9.12
N ASP A 114 -3.98 -4.84 -10.20
CA ASP A 114 -4.44 -6.25 -10.26
C ASP A 114 -3.29 -7.26 -10.17
N ALA A 115 -2.10 -6.89 -10.67
CA ALA A 115 -0.89 -7.71 -10.58
C ALA A 115 -0.04 -7.35 -9.35
N ALA A 116 -0.44 -6.32 -8.60
CA ALA A 116 0.41 -5.73 -7.58
C ALA A 116 0.62 -6.64 -6.37
N MET A 117 -0.43 -7.23 -5.81
CA MET A 117 -0.30 -7.97 -4.54
C MET A 117 0.69 -9.13 -4.59
N PRO A 118 0.66 -10.05 -5.56
CA PRO A 118 1.69 -11.09 -5.66
C PRO A 118 3.10 -10.54 -5.88
N ALA A 119 3.23 -9.45 -6.65
CA ALA A 119 4.50 -8.81 -6.94
C ALA A 119 5.06 -8.10 -5.68
N LEU A 120 4.22 -7.39 -4.91
CA LEU A 120 4.59 -6.76 -3.65
C LEU A 120 5.08 -7.78 -2.62
N ILE A 121 4.34 -8.90 -2.45
CA ILE A 121 4.70 -9.94 -1.51
C ILE A 121 6.03 -10.62 -1.90
N ARG A 122 6.19 -11.01 -3.16
CA ARG A 122 7.43 -11.65 -3.64
C ARG A 122 8.58 -10.67 -3.64
N GLY A 123 8.36 -9.45 -4.11
CA GLY A 123 9.36 -8.39 -4.15
C GLY A 123 9.89 -8.04 -2.75
N SER A 124 9.01 -7.86 -1.77
CA SER A 124 9.39 -7.59 -0.38
C SER A 124 10.18 -8.74 0.25
N LEU A 125 9.80 -9.99 -0.03
CA LEU A 125 10.54 -11.17 0.44
C LEU A 125 11.98 -11.17 -0.09
N VAL A 126 12.13 -10.98 -1.41
CA VAL A 126 13.44 -10.93 -2.08
C VAL A 126 14.28 -9.76 -1.60
N ALA A 127 13.70 -8.56 -1.56
CA ALA A 127 14.39 -7.37 -1.11
C ALA A 127 14.88 -7.54 0.35
N THR A 128 14.04 -8.06 1.23
CA THR A 128 14.42 -8.33 2.62
C THR A 128 15.55 -9.37 2.71
N ALA A 129 15.45 -10.46 1.94
CA ALA A 129 16.47 -11.52 1.94
C ALA A 129 17.83 -11.00 1.42
N VAL A 130 17.84 -10.13 0.44
CA VAL A 130 19.09 -9.59 -0.14
C VAL A 130 19.69 -8.48 0.74
N VAL A 131 18.85 -7.55 1.22
CA VAL A 131 19.31 -6.35 1.92
C VAL A 131 19.56 -6.61 3.41
N PHE A 132 18.62 -7.25 4.09
CA PHE A 132 18.63 -7.34 5.55
C PHE A 132 19.11 -8.69 6.09
N ALA A 133 18.89 -9.82 5.40
CA ALA A 133 19.34 -11.10 5.92
C ALA A 133 20.87 -11.19 6.13
N PRO A 134 21.76 -10.71 5.23
CA PRO A 134 23.20 -10.78 5.44
C PRO A 134 23.69 -10.01 6.68
N PRO A 135 23.33 -8.72 6.89
CA PRO A 135 23.76 -8.01 8.09
C PRO A 135 23.19 -8.63 9.37
N MET A 136 21.92 -9.07 9.38
CA MET A 136 21.30 -9.70 10.55
C MET A 136 21.95 -11.03 10.93
N LEU A 137 22.29 -11.85 9.94
CA LEU A 137 23.06 -13.08 10.14
C LEU A 137 24.41 -12.80 10.81
N LEU A 138 25.14 -11.79 10.32
CA LEU A 138 26.43 -11.42 10.88
C LEU A 138 26.30 -10.88 12.31
N LEU A 139 25.32 -10.02 12.57
CA LEU A 139 25.08 -9.47 13.91
C LEU A 139 24.70 -10.56 14.92
N ALA A 140 23.83 -11.49 14.55
CA ALA A 140 23.43 -12.58 15.43
C ALA A 140 24.60 -13.53 15.77
N ALA A 141 25.58 -13.66 14.87
CA ALA A 141 26.78 -14.47 15.12
C ALA A 141 27.73 -13.86 16.15
N VAL A 142 27.64 -12.55 16.43
CA VAL A 142 28.55 -11.86 17.37
C VAL A 142 28.37 -12.35 18.79
N SER A 143 27.13 -12.47 19.29
CA SER A 143 26.85 -12.79 20.70
C SER A 143 27.45 -14.14 21.17
N PRO A 144 27.28 -15.28 20.47
CA PRO A 144 27.91 -16.53 20.86
C PRO A 144 29.44 -16.45 20.90
N MET A 145 30.02 -15.66 19.97
CA MET A 145 31.49 -15.50 19.92
C MET A 145 32.00 -14.68 21.11
N LEU A 146 31.29 -13.58 21.49
CA LEU A 146 31.67 -12.78 22.64
C LEU A 146 31.61 -13.61 23.93
N ILE A 147 30.60 -14.45 24.11
CA ILE A 147 30.47 -15.35 25.27
C ILE A 147 31.68 -16.27 25.39
N VAL A 148 32.05 -16.93 24.28
CA VAL A 148 33.21 -17.85 24.29
C VAL A 148 34.51 -17.10 24.51
N LEU A 149 34.69 -15.91 23.92
CA LEU A 149 35.89 -15.11 24.13
C LEU A 149 36.05 -14.64 25.58
N LEU A 150 34.97 -14.24 26.24
CA LEU A 150 34.95 -13.86 27.66
C LEU A 150 35.25 -15.07 28.56
N ALA A 151 34.66 -16.24 28.23
CA ALA A 151 34.92 -17.49 28.98
C ALA A 151 36.40 -17.90 28.85
N LYS A 152 36.99 -17.80 27.64
CA LYS A 152 38.44 -18.05 27.44
C LYS A 152 39.30 -17.02 28.16
N GLY A 153 38.78 -15.81 28.40
CA GLY A 153 39.43 -14.75 29.17
C GLY A 153 39.33 -14.92 30.70
N GLY A 154 38.79 -16.02 31.19
CA GLY A 154 38.73 -16.37 32.62
C GLY A 154 37.41 -16.07 33.32
N GLN A 155 36.37 -15.59 32.62
CA GLN A 155 35.02 -15.49 33.17
C GLN A 155 34.34 -16.86 33.21
N SER A 156 33.48 -17.11 34.19
CA SER A 156 32.61 -18.29 34.14
C SER A 156 31.63 -18.16 32.97
N LEU A 157 31.31 -19.28 32.30
CA LEU A 157 30.45 -19.32 31.14
C LEU A 157 29.07 -18.68 31.41
N GLY A 158 28.49 -18.97 32.57
CA GLY A 158 27.22 -18.40 33.00
C GLY A 158 27.24 -16.88 33.13
N ARG A 159 28.33 -16.33 33.71
CA ARG A 159 28.51 -14.88 33.85
C ARG A 159 28.71 -14.23 32.47
N ALA A 160 29.57 -14.81 31.63
CA ALA A 160 29.76 -14.29 30.28
C ALA A 160 28.47 -14.30 29.45
N ALA A 161 27.68 -15.37 29.54
CA ALA A 161 26.38 -15.46 28.87
C ALA A 161 25.40 -14.44 29.42
N GLY A 162 25.32 -14.25 30.73
CA GLY A 162 24.46 -13.27 31.37
C GLY A 162 24.81 -11.82 30.99
N ASP A 163 26.11 -11.47 31.08
CA ASP A 163 26.57 -10.12 30.74
C ASP A 163 26.31 -9.75 29.26
N VAL A 164 26.57 -10.69 28.32
CA VAL A 164 26.33 -10.48 26.87
C VAL A 164 24.84 -10.41 26.56
N ALA A 165 24.04 -11.31 27.15
CA ALA A 165 22.58 -11.32 26.93
C ALA A 165 21.92 -10.05 27.49
N ALA A 166 22.28 -9.65 28.71
CA ALA A 166 21.75 -8.43 29.32
C ALA A 166 22.10 -7.18 28.50
N ALA A 167 23.38 -7.04 28.11
CA ALA A 167 23.80 -5.92 27.28
C ALA A 167 23.10 -5.89 25.92
N GLY A 168 22.99 -7.05 25.26
CA GLY A 168 22.26 -7.18 23.99
C GLY A 168 20.79 -6.78 24.12
N THR A 169 20.11 -7.24 25.17
CA THR A 169 18.71 -6.90 25.44
C THR A 169 18.52 -5.40 25.73
N ILE A 170 19.40 -4.81 26.54
CA ILE A 170 19.36 -3.36 26.82
C ILE A 170 19.59 -2.58 25.51
N GLY A 171 20.57 -3.00 24.70
CA GLY A 171 20.83 -2.39 23.39
C GLY A 171 19.62 -2.50 22.47
N SER A 172 18.98 -3.66 22.41
CA SER A 172 17.75 -3.90 21.63
C SER A 172 16.62 -2.98 22.08
N LEU A 173 16.42 -2.86 23.40
CA LEU A 173 15.41 -1.96 23.96
C LEU A 173 15.64 -0.50 23.55
N ILE A 174 16.89 -0.02 23.70
CA ILE A 174 17.27 1.33 23.29
C ILE A 174 17.07 1.50 21.78
N GLY A 175 17.48 0.53 20.95
CA GLY A 175 17.32 0.53 19.49
C GLY A 175 15.86 0.62 19.07
N THR A 176 14.99 -0.15 19.73
CA THR A 176 13.54 -0.14 19.48
C THR A 176 12.94 1.24 19.72
N PHE A 177 13.13 1.79 20.92
CA PHE A 177 12.55 3.09 21.24
C PHE A 177 13.18 4.23 20.44
N ALA A 178 14.50 4.20 20.24
CA ALA A 178 15.19 5.21 19.45
C ALA A 178 14.71 5.23 18.01
N ALA A 179 14.62 4.08 17.34
CA ALA A 179 14.15 3.99 15.96
C ALA A 179 12.72 4.50 15.82
N THR A 180 11.80 4.02 16.68
CA THR A 180 10.37 4.29 16.54
C THR A 180 9.99 5.72 16.90
N HIS A 181 10.58 6.29 17.97
CA HIS A 181 10.10 7.57 18.50
C HIS A 181 10.94 8.78 18.07
N TRP A 182 12.20 8.58 17.67
CA TRP A 182 13.09 9.72 17.40
C TRP A 182 13.80 9.64 16.05
N LEU A 183 14.42 8.49 15.72
CA LEU A 183 15.28 8.42 14.53
C LEU A 183 14.46 8.44 13.24
N VAL A 184 13.50 7.55 13.10
CA VAL A 184 12.68 7.48 11.87
C VAL A 184 11.76 8.69 11.75
N PRO A 185 10.93 9.07 12.75
CA PRO A 185 10.03 10.22 12.59
C PRO A 185 10.75 11.57 12.45
N GLY A 186 11.92 11.72 13.09
CA GLY A 186 12.65 13.01 13.11
C GLY A 186 13.71 13.16 12.02
N LEU A 187 14.30 12.05 11.54
CA LEU A 187 15.45 12.07 10.64
C LEU A 187 15.24 11.26 9.36
N GLY A 188 14.19 10.45 9.30
CA GLY A 188 13.91 9.54 8.19
C GLY A 188 14.71 8.23 8.24
N CYS A 189 14.29 7.27 7.41
CA CYS A 189 14.83 5.90 7.43
C CYS A 189 16.30 5.82 7.01
N ARG A 190 16.72 6.65 6.05
CA ARG A 190 18.11 6.66 5.56
C ARG A 190 19.09 7.05 6.66
N ILE A 191 18.81 8.15 7.36
CA ILE A 191 19.68 8.65 8.44
C ILE A 191 19.61 7.71 9.64
N ALA A 192 18.43 7.17 9.97
CA ALA A 192 18.28 6.21 11.05
C ALA A 192 19.16 4.95 10.85
N LEU A 193 19.16 4.36 9.66
CA LEU A 193 20.04 3.23 9.33
C LEU A 193 21.52 3.62 9.33
N THR A 194 21.86 4.80 8.83
CA THR A 194 23.23 5.30 8.84
C THR A 194 23.76 5.47 10.26
N LEU A 195 22.94 5.97 11.17
CA LEU A 195 23.28 6.07 12.60
C LEU A 195 23.42 4.69 13.25
N ALA A 196 22.52 3.77 12.96
CA ALA A 196 22.61 2.38 13.45
C ALA A 196 23.90 1.71 12.94
N ALA A 197 24.23 1.87 11.67
CA ALA A 197 25.48 1.41 11.09
C ALA A 197 26.69 2.08 11.75
N GLY A 198 26.64 3.38 12.01
CA GLY A 198 27.68 4.13 12.73
C GLY A 198 27.98 3.55 14.11
N VAL A 199 26.95 3.23 14.89
CA VAL A 199 27.08 2.56 16.20
C VAL A 199 27.82 1.21 16.05
N LEU A 200 27.47 0.42 15.04
CA LEU A 200 28.11 -0.86 14.76
C LEU A 200 29.56 -0.71 14.32
N LEU A 201 29.88 0.29 13.50
CA LEU A 201 31.25 0.59 13.06
C LEU A 201 32.12 1.08 14.21
N LEU A 202 31.56 1.88 15.11
CA LEU A 202 32.26 2.28 16.35
C LEU A 202 32.49 1.08 17.27
N ALA A 203 31.51 0.18 17.41
CA ALA A 203 31.70 -1.06 18.17
C ALA A 203 32.74 -1.97 17.50
N ALA A 204 32.77 -2.05 16.18
CA ALA A 204 33.82 -2.75 15.46
C ALA A 204 35.22 -2.15 15.75
N ALA A 205 35.33 -0.81 15.75
CA ALA A 205 36.58 -0.14 16.09
C ALA A 205 37.05 -0.43 17.53
N LEU A 206 36.10 -0.53 18.46
CA LEU A 206 36.38 -0.81 19.87
C LEU A 206 36.94 -2.22 20.08
N VAL A 207 36.45 -3.22 19.32
CA VAL A 207 36.90 -4.62 19.42
C VAL A 207 37.96 -4.99 18.39
N ALA A 208 38.41 -4.02 17.57
CA ALA A 208 39.38 -4.24 16.51
C ALA A 208 40.77 -4.63 17.07
N PRO A 209 41.43 -5.64 16.53
CA PRO A 209 42.84 -5.90 16.78
C PRO A 209 43.71 -4.67 16.40
N ARG A 210 44.79 -4.44 17.13
CA ARG A 210 45.65 -3.24 16.94
C ARG A 210 46.06 -3.00 15.49
N ASN A 211 46.36 -4.07 14.76
CA ASN A 211 46.78 -4.02 13.34
C ASN A 211 45.62 -3.71 12.37
N ARG A 212 44.38 -3.67 12.81
CA ARG A 212 43.18 -3.42 11.98
C ARG A 212 42.41 -2.15 12.36
N ARG A 213 42.89 -1.38 13.32
CA ARG A 213 42.24 -0.12 13.76
C ARG A 213 42.11 0.91 12.62
N GLY A 214 43.04 0.90 11.67
CA GLY A 214 42.93 1.75 10.48
C GLY A 214 41.71 1.43 9.61
N ALA A 215 41.42 0.14 9.39
CA ALA A 215 40.23 -0.28 8.63
C ALA A 215 38.93 0.07 9.37
N ALA A 216 38.93 -0.05 10.70
CA ALA A 216 37.78 0.35 11.50
C ALA A 216 37.54 1.87 11.45
N GLY A 217 38.61 2.65 11.54
CA GLY A 217 38.57 4.11 11.40
C GLY A 217 38.05 4.55 10.03
N ALA A 218 38.53 3.90 8.95
CA ALA A 218 38.04 4.15 7.59
C ALA A 218 36.52 3.84 7.45
N GLY A 219 36.03 2.72 8.03
CA GLY A 219 34.62 2.41 8.05
C GLY A 219 33.79 3.45 8.79
N THR A 220 34.27 3.93 9.94
CA THR A 220 33.59 4.99 10.71
C THR A 220 33.55 6.30 9.93
N LEU A 221 34.66 6.70 9.27
CA LEU A 221 34.68 7.88 8.42
C LEU A 221 33.76 7.77 7.23
N LEU A 222 33.65 6.58 6.63
CA LEU A 222 32.68 6.32 5.57
C LEU A 222 31.22 6.48 6.10
N GLY A 223 30.92 5.98 7.30
CA GLY A 223 29.62 6.18 7.94
C GLY A 223 29.28 7.66 8.13
N ILE A 224 30.25 8.46 8.59
CA ILE A 224 30.08 9.92 8.73
C ILE A 224 29.89 10.57 7.34
N ALA A 225 30.69 10.20 6.33
CA ALA A 225 30.54 10.73 4.98
C ALA A 225 29.16 10.42 4.37
N MET A 226 28.63 9.23 4.65
CA MET A 226 27.30 8.81 4.19
C MET A 226 26.15 9.62 4.81
N LEU A 227 26.32 10.21 6.01
CA LEU A 227 25.32 11.15 6.55
C LEU A 227 25.12 12.38 5.65
N PHE A 228 26.15 12.77 4.91
CA PHE A 228 26.11 13.90 3.98
C PHE A 228 25.80 13.48 2.53
N ALA A 229 25.82 12.17 2.23
CA ALA A 229 25.62 11.64 0.88
C ALA A 229 24.15 11.30 0.58
N HIS A 230 23.25 11.49 1.54
CA HIS A 230 21.82 11.18 1.38
C HIS A 230 21.05 12.25 0.59
N GLY A 231 21.61 12.68 -0.55
CA GLY A 231 20.88 13.47 -1.53
C GLY A 231 20.15 12.58 -2.54
N GLY A 232 18.97 12.99 -2.96
CA GLY A 232 18.15 12.28 -3.93
C GLY A 232 16.93 11.58 -3.31
N ASP A 233 15.98 11.27 -4.18
CA ASP A 233 14.68 10.75 -3.80
C ASP A 233 14.77 9.27 -3.36
N LEU A 234 13.91 8.86 -2.43
CA LEU A 234 13.78 7.45 -2.04
C LEU A 234 13.18 6.61 -3.16
N ARG A 235 12.21 7.20 -3.86
CA ARG A 235 11.59 6.61 -5.03
C ARG A 235 11.55 7.62 -6.16
N PRO A 236 12.02 7.26 -7.38
CA PRO A 236 11.94 8.15 -8.53
C PRO A 236 10.48 8.42 -8.91
N ALA A 237 10.21 9.59 -9.47
CA ALA A 237 8.91 9.92 -10.03
C ALA A 237 8.55 8.98 -11.18
N PRO A 238 7.26 8.68 -11.40
CA PRO A 238 6.79 7.99 -12.59
C PRO A 238 7.18 8.72 -13.88
N ALA A 239 7.33 7.97 -14.98
CA ALA A 239 7.67 8.56 -16.27
C ALA A 239 6.65 9.63 -16.69
N GLY A 240 7.14 10.79 -17.13
CA GLY A 240 6.29 11.93 -17.54
C GLY A 240 5.74 12.77 -16.40
N SER A 241 6.19 12.55 -15.17
CA SER A 241 5.88 13.39 -14.01
C SER A 241 7.15 13.95 -13.36
N GLU A 242 7.00 15.09 -12.70
CA GLU A 242 8.03 15.75 -11.90
C GLU A 242 7.72 15.54 -10.42
N LEU A 243 8.71 15.06 -9.66
CA LEU A 243 8.62 14.99 -8.20
C LEU A 243 8.84 16.39 -7.62
N ILE A 244 7.82 16.91 -6.91
CA ILE A 244 7.87 18.25 -6.33
C ILE A 244 8.23 18.20 -4.85
N ALA A 245 7.69 17.20 -4.13
CA ALA A 245 7.95 17.02 -2.73
C ALA A 245 7.98 15.54 -2.36
N GLU A 246 8.89 15.21 -1.45
CA GLU A 246 8.99 13.89 -0.82
C GLU A 246 9.12 14.07 0.68
N ARG A 247 8.33 13.32 1.47
CA ARG A 247 8.38 13.35 2.94
C ARG A 247 8.19 11.95 3.52
N GLU A 248 9.02 11.62 4.51
CA GLU A 248 8.82 10.48 5.40
C GLU A 248 8.18 11.00 6.69
N THR A 249 7.09 10.37 7.11
CA THR A 249 6.37 10.75 8.33
C THR A 249 6.38 9.63 9.36
N ALA A 250 5.80 9.84 10.53
CA ALA A 250 5.62 8.78 11.51
C ALA A 250 4.69 7.65 11.01
N TYR A 251 3.86 7.92 10.01
CA TYR A 251 2.83 7.00 9.52
C TYR A 251 3.17 6.41 8.16
N GLN A 252 3.68 7.22 7.22
CA GLN A 252 3.74 6.83 5.81
C GLN A 252 4.81 7.61 5.04
N PHE A 253 5.09 7.16 3.83
CA PHE A 253 5.94 7.85 2.86
C PHE A 253 5.06 8.60 1.87
N LEU A 254 5.35 9.88 1.65
CA LEU A 254 4.54 10.80 0.86
C LEU A 254 5.34 11.36 -0.31
N GLN A 255 4.75 11.38 -1.50
CA GLN A 255 5.27 12.10 -2.66
C GLN A 255 4.18 12.97 -3.30
N VAL A 256 4.55 14.17 -3.70
CA VAL A 256 3.71 15.04 -4.55
C VAL A 256 4.35 15.12 -5.92
N HIS A 257 3.58 14.78 -6.94
CA HIS A 257 4.01 14.83 -8.33
C HIS A 257 3.20 15.84 -9.13
N LYS A 258 3.85 16.46 -10.12
CA LYS A 258 3.18 17.19 -11.19
C LYS A 258 3.38 16.48 -12.51
N SER A 259 2.32 16.40 -13.29
CA SER A 259 2.37 15.86 -14.64
C SER A 259 1.62 16.75 -15.60
N LYS A 260 2.22 16.98 -16.77
CA LYS A 260 1.62 17.76 -17.85
C LYS A 260 1.87 17.03 -19.17
N GLN A 261 0.79 16.58 -19.79
CA GLN A 261 0.85 16.04 -21.14
C GLN A 261 0.45 17.12 -22.14
N GLU A 262 0.98 17.05 -23.34
CA GLU A 262 0.66 18.03 -24.39
C GLU A 262 -0.86 18.06 -24.69
N GLY A 263 -1.47 19.24 -24.62
CA GLY A 263 -2.90 19.40 -24.80
C GLY A 263 -3.78 19.02 -23.60
N GLN A 264 -3.19 18.59 -22.48
CA GLN A 264 -3.91 18.26 -21.24
C GLN A 264 -3.61 19.29 -20.14
N PRO A 265 -4.56 19.54 -19.22
CA PRO A 265 -4.30 20.36 -18.05
C PRO A 265 -3.23 19.72 -17.15
N GLU A 266 -2.50 20.56 -16.42
CA GLU A 266 -1.54 20.08 -15.42
C GLU A 266 -2.29 19.36 -14.29
N ARG A 267 -1.71 18.26 -13.82
CA ARG A 267 -2.23 17.48 -12.70
C ARG A 267 -1.25 17.48 -11.56
N THR A 268 -1.74 17.74 -10.35
CA THR A 268 -0.99 17.56 -9.10
C THR A 268 -1.56 16.36 -8.38
N THR A 269 -0.71 15.39 -8.06
CA THR A 269 -1.10 14.13 -7.38
C THR A 269 -0.34 13.97 -6.08
N LEU A 270 -1.03 13.53 -5.04
CA LEU A 270 -0.42 13.01 -3.81
C LEU A 270 -0.44 11.49 -3.86
N VAL A 271 0.72 10.89 -3.65
CA VAL A 271 0.90 9.44 -3.62
C VAL A 271 1.43 9.04 -2.25
N ILE A 272 0.85 8.01 -1.68
CA ILE A 272 1.21 7.44 -0.38
C ILE A 272 1.83 6.06 -0.60
N ASN A 273 2.96 5.78 0.05
CA ASN A 273 3.69 4.52 0.00
C ASN A 273 3.99 4.06 -1.45
N GLU A 274 3.59 2.85 -1.84
CA GLU A 274 4.00 2.16 -3.08
C GLU A 274 3.53 2.80 -4.39
N GLY A 275 2.50 3.59 -4.37
CA GLY A 275 1.98 4.34 -5.54
C GLY A 275 1.18 3.52 -6.57
N LEU A 276 1.70 2.47 -7.15
CA LEU A 276 1.05 1.49 -8.03
C LEU A 276 0.07 2.09 -9.07
N ASP A 277 0.50 3.07 -9.86
CA ASP A 277 -0.34 3.78 -10.85
C ASP A 277 -1.65 4.33 -10.24
N SER A 278 -1.59 4.79 -9.00
CA SER A 278 -2.72 5.33 -8.27
C SER A 278 -2.33 6.58 -7.48
N PHE A 279 -3.30 7.24 -6.89
CA PHE A 279 -3.09 8.46 -6.11
C PHE A 279 -4.11 8.55 -4.96
N HIS A 280 -3.73 9.29 -3.91
CA HIS A 280 -4.56 9.54 -2.73
C HIS A 280 -5.16 10.94 -2.71
N SER A 281 -4.74 11.82 -3.60
CA SER A 281 -5.37 13.09 -3.90
C SER A 281 -4.99 13.54 -5.30
N LEU A 282 -5.90 14.22 -5.94
CA LEU A 282 -5.73 14.74 -7.30
C LEU A 282 -6.31 16.14 -7.39
N ALA A 283 -5.54 17.06 -7.93
CA ALA A 283 -6.01 18.36 -8.42
C ALA A 283 -5.67 18.48 -9.90
N VAL A 284 -6.59 19.05 -10.67
CA VAL A 284 -6.46 19.29 -12.12
C VAL A 284 -6.62 20.78 -12.37
N ASP A 285 -5.67 21.39 -13.05
CA ASP A 285 -5.71 22.83 -13.30
C ASP A 285 -6.92 23.25 -14.13
N GLY A 286 -7.56 24.34 -13.71
CA GLY A 286 -8.70 24.92 -14.41
C GLY A 286 -10.03 24.22 -14.19
N THR A 287 -10.10 23.21 -13.33
CA THR A 287 -11.34 22.50 -12.95
C THR A 287 -11.40 22.24 -11.46
N ALA A 288 -12.59 22.20 -10.90
CA ALA A 288 -12.81 21.78 -9.52
C ALA A 288 -12.85 20.25 -9.38
N PHE A 289 -13.13 19.54 -10.47
CA PHE A 289 -13.26 18.09 -10.50
C PHE A 289 -11.95 17.39 -10.86
N THR A 290 -11.92 16.11 -10.61
CA THR A 290 -10.77 15.22 -10.91
C THR A 290 -10.84 14.56 -12.29
N GLN A 291 -11.78 14.99 -13.14
CA GLN A 291 -12.06 14.45 -14.47
C GLN A 291 -12.53 12.97 -14.43
N GLY A 292 -13.41 12.65 -13.50
CA GLY A 292 -14.11 11.36 -13.43
C GLY A 292 -13.52 10.35 -12.44
N ALA A 293 -12.51 10.73 -11.62
CA ALA A 293 -12.11 9.89 -10.51
C ALA A 293 -13.22 9.80 -9.45
N TYR A 294 -13.12 8.82 -8.58
CA TYR A 294 -14.18 8.51 -7.59
C TYR A 294 -14.54 9.70 -6.67
N TYR A 295 -13.61 10.61 -6.42
CA TYR A 295 -13.85 11.81 -5.59
C TYR A 295 -15.03 12.66 -6.10
N ASP A 296 -15.14 12.79 -7.42
CA ASP A 296 -16.19 13.58 -8.04
C ASP A 296 -17.58 13.07 -7.62
N TRP A 297 -17.74 11.76 -7.55
CA TRP A 297 -19.01 11.11 -7.23
C TRP A 297 -19.45 11.28 -5.77
N HIS A 298 -18.51 11.55 -4.84
CA HIS A 298 -18.86 11.93 -3.48
C HIS A 298 -19.60 13.28 -3.40
N ALA A 299 -19.50 14.12 -4.44
CA ALA A 299 -20.20 15.39 -4.49
C ALA A 299 -21.74 15.27 -4.59
N ILE A 300 -22.27 14.10 -4.94
CA ILE A 300 -23.74 13.88 -4.93
C ILE A 300 -24.32 13.67 -3.54
N VAL A 301 -23.49 13.36 -2.54
CA VAL A 301 -23.95 13.00 -1.18
C VAL A 301 -24.79 14.09 -0.52
N PRO A 302 -24.47 15.41 -0.62
CA PRO A 302 -25.33 16.45 -0.10
C PRO A 302 -26.73 16.46 -0.70
N LEU A 303 -26.86 16.11 -1.98
CA LEU A 303 -28.17 16.00 -2.64
C LEU A 303 -28.98 14.83 -2.11
N LEU A 304 -28.33 13.70 -1.82
CA LEU A 304 -28.96 12.54 -1.20
C LEU A 304 -29.43 12.84 0.24
N ALA A 305 -28.63 13.60 1.00
CA ALA A 305 -28.98 13.99 2.36
C ALA A 305 -30.17 14.95 2.42
N GLY A 306 -30.33 15.78 1.40
CA GLY A 306 -31.35 16.82 1.32
C GLY A 306 -32.49 16.54 0.34
N ASP A 307 -32.70 15.26 0.01
CA ASP A 307 -33.80 14.81 -0.83
C ASP A 307 -33.86 15.58 -2.20
N GLY A 308 -32.70 15.69 -2.85
CA GLY A 308 -32.52 16.33 -4.17
C GLY A 308 -31.92 17.75 -4.12
N SER A 309 -31.68 18.32 -2.96
CA SER A 309 -31.03 19.63 -2.80
C SER A 309 -30.07 19.62 -1.61
N THR A 310 -29.03 20.47 -1.68
CA THR A 310 -28.10 20.61 -0.55
C THR A 310 -28.79 21.26 0.67
N PRO A 311 -28.82 20.60 1.84
CA PRO A 311 -29.44 21.16 3.03
C PRO A 311 -28.77 22.48 3.45
N LYS A 312 -29.57 23.46 3.83
CA LYS A 312 -29.04 24.74 4.33
C LYS A 312 -28.31 24.55 5.66
N GLY A 313 -27.10 25.07 5.76
CA GLY A 313 -26.26 24.93 6.95
C GLY A 313 -25.72 23.49 7.15
N MET A 314 -25.61 22.74 6.06
CA MET A 314 -25.07 21.39 6.08
C MET A 314 -23.62 21.38 6.58
N ARG A 315 -23.31 20.39 7.42
CA ARG A 315 -21.95 20.05 7.83
C ARG A 315 -21.65 18.62 7.45
N SER A 316 -20.50 18.42 6.85
CA SER A 316 -19.96 17.10 6.49
C SER A 316 -18.66 16.83 7.23
N LEU A 317 -18.31 15.56 7.36
CA LEU A 317 -17.02 15.09 7.88
C LEU A 317 -16.33 14.26 6.80
N SER A 318 -15.06 14.55 6.53
CA SER A 318 -14.17 13.70 5.73
C SER A 318 -13.26 12.91 6.68
N VAL A 319 -13.36 11.59 6.70
CA VAL A 319 -12.43 10.69 7.38
C VAL A 319 -11.47 10.15 6.32
N GLY A 320 -10.21 10.57 6.40
CA GLY A 320 -9.23 10.48 5.33
C GLY A 320 -9.34 11.71 4.41
N ASP A 321 -8.72 12.83 4.80
CA ASP A 321 -8.77 14.07 4.00
C ASP A 321 -7.65 14.15 2.98
N ALA A 322 -6.53 13.50 3.27
CA ALA A 322 -5.31 13.57 2.49
C ALA A 322 -4.93 15.01 2.10
N ALA A 323 -4.84 15.36 0.82
CA ALA A 323 -4.59 16.74 0.38
C ALA A 323 -5.88 17.61 0.25
N GLY A 324 -7.05 17.07 0.60
CA GLY A 324 -8.31 17.81 0.61
C GLY A 324 -9.04 17.88 -0.73
N THR A 325 -8.89 16.89 -1.60
CA THR A 325 -9.58 16.83 -2.90
C THR A 325 -11.10 16.92 -2.76
N LEU A 326 -11.70 16.17 -1.84
CA LEU A 326 -13.14 16.23 -1.58
C LEU A 326 -13.59 17.63 -1.17
N ARG A 327 -12.84 18.30 -0.30
CA ARG A 327 -13.14 19.66 0.16
C ARG A 327 -13.01 20.69 -0.95
N GLN A 328 -12.09 20.48 -1.91
CA GLN A 328 -11.98 21.30 -3.11
C GLN A 328 -13.26 21.21 -3.97
N ILE A 329 -13.73 19.99 -4.23
CA ILE A 329 -14.95 19.74 -4.99
C ILE A 329 -16.17 20.37 -4.30
N TYR A 330 -16.28 20.19 -2.98
CA TYR A 330 -17.37 20.78 -2.19
C TYR A 330 -17.38 22.30 -2.22
N ALA A 331 -16.22 22.95 -2.19
CA ALA A 331 -16.13 24.41 -2.31
C ALA A 331 -16.73 24.93 -3.61
N ALA A 332 -16.62 24.16 -4.69
CA ALA A 332 -17.12 24.54 -6.02
C ALA A 332 -18.62 24.24 -6.17
N VAL A 333 -19.06 23.00 -5.84
CA VAL A 333 -20.43 22.58 -6.16
C VAL A 333 -21.42 22.78 -5.02
N HIS A 334 -20.96 22.90 -3.78
CA HIS A 334 -21.80 23.09 -2.58
C HIS A 334 -21.31 24.29 -1.74
N PRO A 335 -21.29 25.51 -2.30
CA PRO A 335 -20.82 26.68 -1.57
C PRO A 335 -21.68 26.90 -0.32
N GLY A 336 -21.05 26.96 0.85
CA GLY A 336 -21.73 27.09 2.14
C GLY A 336 -21.89 25.79 2.93
N VAL A 337 -21.49 24.64 2.39
CA VAL A 337 -21.29 23.40 3.18
C VAL A 337 -19.95 23.49 3.91
N GLU A 338 -19.99 23.31 5.23
CA GLU A 338 -18.77 23.14 6.01
C GLU A 338 -18.34 21.67 5.98
N VAL A 339 -17.04 21.42 5.71
CA VAL A 339 -16.46 20.09 5.70
C VAL A 339 -15.36 20.01 6.73
N ASP A 340 -15.65 19.42 7.88
CA ASP A 340 -14.64 19.03 8.85
C ASP A 340 -13.79 17.89 8.26
N ALA A 341 -12.50 17.86 8.56
CA ALA A 341 -11.57 16.90 8.01
C ALA A 341 -10.75 16.23 9.10
N VAL A 342 -10.58 14.93 8.98
CA VAL A 342 -9.77 14.12 9.89
C VAL A 342 -8.79 13.29 9.05
N ASP A 343 -7.51 13.41 9.37
CA ASP A 343 -6.46 12.58 8.82
C ASP A 343 -5.50 12.19 9.95
N ILE A 344 -4.93 10.99 9.88
CA ILE A 344 -4.00 10.54 10.92
C ILE A 344 -2.68 11.29 10.82
N ASP A 345 -2.33 11.76 9.63
CA ASP A 345 -1.04 12.36 9.32
C ASP A 345 -1.16 13.86 9.00
N GLU A 346 -0.71 14.70 9.93
CA GLU A 346 -0.69 16.15 9.77
C GLU A 346 0.14 16.60 8.55
N GLN A 347 1.20 15.85 8.21
CA GLN A 347 2.07 16.19 7.08
C GLN A 347 1.36 16.01 5.75
N THR A 348 0.44 15.05 5.64
CA THR A 348 -0.40 14.87 4.45
C THR A 348 -1.28 16.09 4.20
N MET A 349 -1.94 16.59 5.25
CA MET A 349 -2.74 17.81 5.17
C MET A 349 -1.88 19.06 4.89
N ALA A 350 -0.66 19.13 5.42
CA ALA A 350 0.27 20.23 5.16
C ALA A 350 0.71 20.27 3.68
N LEU A 351 1.02 19.12 3.09
CA LEU A 351 1.29 19.02 1.65
C LEU A 351 0.09 19.44 0.81
N GLY A 352 -1.13 19.14 1.28
CA GLY A 352 -2.37 19.59 0.68
C GLY A 352 -2.52 21.12 0.68
N ASP A 353 -2.06 21.81 1.72
CA ASP A 353 -2.07 23.26 1.77
C ASP A 353 -0.97 23.89 0.90
N GLU A 354 0.18 23.24 0.83
CA GLU A 354 1.35 23.75 0.11
C GLU A 354 1.22 23.59 -1.41
N PHE A 355 0.72 22.45 -1.89
CA PHE A 355 0.74 22.10 -3.32
C PHE A 355 -0.63 22.02 -3.98
N PHE A 356 -1.71 21.83 -3.23
CA PHE A 356 -3.07 21.73 -3.75
C PHE A 356 -3.81 23.05 -3.46
N THR A 357 -3.50 24.07 -4.26
CA THR A 357 -3.85 25.47 -4.00
C THR A 357 -5.30 25.84 -4.33
N ALA A 358 -6.08 24.96 -4.95
CA ALA A 358 -7.48 25.24 -5.24
C ALA A 358 -8.29 25.52 -3.96
N PRO A 359 -9.30 26.43 -4.02
CA PRO A 359 -10.15 26.73 -2.88
C PRO A 359 -10.79 25.47 -2.28
N LYS A 360 -10.80 25.35 -0.96
CA LYS A 360 -11.39 24.22 -0.22
C LYS A 360 -12.55 24.71 0.65
N ALA A 361 -13.56 23.86 0.85
CA ALA A 361 -14.67 24.11 1.76
C ALA A 361 -14.15 24.43 3.18
N GLN A 362 -14.82 25.35 3.85
CA GLN A 362 -14.53 25.69 5.23
C GLN A 362 -14.83 24.51 6.14
N GLY A 363 -14.16 24.42 7.26
CA GLY A 363 -14.32 23.37 8.27
C GLY A 363 -13.08 23.27 9.15
N ARG A 364 -13.16 22.50 10.22
CA ARG A 364 -12.04 22.24 11.13
C ARG A 364 -11.27 21.03 10.65
N ARG A 365 -9.94 21.04 10.88
CA ARG A 365 -9.07 19.91 10.54
C ARG A 365 -8.46 19.33 11.83
N TYR A 366 -8.33 18.02 11.87
CA TYR A 366 -7.85 17.29 13.03
C TYR A 366 -6.85 16.21 12.58
N ALA A 367 -5.62 16.30 13.11
CA ALA A 367 -4.60 15.27 12.93
C ALA A 367 -4.78 14.20 14.01
N VAL A 368 -5.61 13.19 13.73
CA VAL A 368 -5.96 12.14 14.68
C VAL A 368 -6.58 10.95 13.93
N ASP A 369 -6.51 9.76 14.51
CA ASP A 369 -7.20 8.58 13.99
C ASP A 369 -8.71 8.82 13.88
N GLY A 370 -9.29 8.48 12.72
CA GLY A 370 -10.69 8.76 12.39
C GLY A 370 -11.69 8.09 13.33
N ARG A 371 -11.41 6.87 13.78
CA ARG A 371 -12.25 6.16 14.74
C ARG A 371 -12.21 6.78 16.12
N VAL A 372 -11.00 7.11 16.60
CA VAL A 372 -10.82 7.80 17.89
C VAL A 372 -11.53 9.14 17.87
N PHE A 373 -11.47 9.86 16.75
CA PHE A 373 -12.19 11.12 16.58
C PHE A 373 -13.70 10.95 16.71
N LEU A 374 -14.29 10.00 15.95
CA LEU A 374 -15.74 9.73 16.00
C LEU A 374 -16.21 9.31 17.39
N GLN A 375 -15.44 8.44 18.07
CA GLN A 375 -15.79 7.98 19.43
C GLN A 375 -15.77 9.12 20.46
N ARG A 376 -14.81 10.03 20.35
CA ARG A 376 -14.63 11.15 21.31
C ARG A 376 -15.43 12.40 20.97
N SER A 377 -15.82 12.59 19.72
CA SER A 377 -16.61 13.75 19.30
C SER A 377 -18.00 13.69 19.93
N LYS A 378 -18.55 14.86 20.25
CA LYS A 378 -19.96 15.04 20.62
C LYS A 378 -20.78 15.65 19.47
N GLN A 379 -20.10 16.02 18.40
CA GLN A 379 -20.71 16.66 17.24
C GLN A 379 -21.41 15.63 16.36
N GLN A 380 -22.43 16.07 15.64
CA GLN A 380 -23.09 15.31 14.60
C GLN A 380 -22.93 16.01 13.26
N TRP A 381 -22.97 15.23 12.17
CA TRP A 381 -22.85 15.70 10.79
C TRP A 381 -24.03 15.21 9.96
N HIS A 382 -24.31 15.94 8.88
CA HIS A 382 -25.31 15.54 7.89
C HIS A 382 -24.79 14.50 6.91
N ALA A 383 -23.45 14.50 6.71
CA ALA A 383 -22.78 13.45 5.96
C ALA A 383 -21.42 13.13 6.60
N ILE A 384 -21.06 11.84 6.58
CA ILE A 384 -19.73 11.35 6.96
C ILE A 384 -19.18 10.60 5.74
N HIS A 385 -18.08 11.10 5.19
CA HIS A 385 -17.32 10.43 4.14
C HIS A 385 -16.21 9.62 4.75
N VAL A 386 -16.04 8.39 4.29
CA VAL A 386 -14.96 7.48 4.71
C VAL A 386 -14.13 7.12 3.47
N ASP A 387 -12.95 7.69 3.40
CA ASP A 387 -11.98 7.50 2.32
C ASP A 387 -10.57 7.43 2.91
N ALA A 388 -10.40 6.52 3.88
CA ALA A 388 -9.16 6.36 4.62
C ALA A 388 -8.46 5.07 4.16
N TYR A 389 -7.42 5.21 3.37
CA TYR A 389 -6.58 4.13 2.87
C TYR A 389 -5.18 4.26 3.45
N ALA A 390 -4.62 3.17 3.97
CA ALA A 390 -3.23 3.13 4.44
C ALA A 390 -2.25 2.91 3.29
N HIS A 391 -2.72 2.27 2.23
CA HIS A 391 -2.01 2.05 0.95
C HIS A 391 -3.04 2.05 -0.17
N GLN A 392 -2.58 1.76 -1.40
CA GLN A 392 -3.45 1.81 -2.59
C GLN A 392 -4.68 0.90 -2.52
N VAL A 393 -4.58 -0.22 -1.80
CA VAL A 393 -5.64 -1.24 -1.76
C VAL A 393 -6.14 -1.55 -0.35
N TYR A 394 -5.50 -1.00 0.68
CA TYR A 394 -5.74 -1.40 2.06
C TYR A 394 -6.53 -0.36 2.85
N VAL A 395 -7.76 -0.71 3.21
CA VAL A 395 -8.53 0.02 4.20
C VAL A 395 -8.14 -0.49 5.59
N PRO A 396 -7.76 0.37 6.54
CA PRO A 396 -7.47 -0.07 7.89
C PRO A 396 -8.67 -0.82 8.50
N ALA A 397 -8.47 -2.07 8.95
CA ALA A 397 -9.55 -2.95 9.41
C ALA A 397 -10.44 -2.30 10.48
N HIS A 398 -9.84 -1.49 11.38
CA HIS A 398 -10.57 -0.77 12.43
C HIS A 398 -11.47 0.36 11.92
N LEU A 399 -11.33 0.78 10.64
CA LEU A 399 -12.21 1.74 9.96
C LEU A 399 -13.24 1.06 9.04
N ALA A 400 -13.24 -0.28 8.99
CA ALA A 400 -14.19 -1.07 8.22
C ALA A 400 -15.02 -2.02 9.10
N SER A 401 -14.83 -2.00 10.42
CA SER A 401 -15.53 -2.84 11.37
C SER A 401 -16.92 -2.32 11.72
N ARG A 402 -17.77 -3.21 12.20
CA ARG A 402 -19.12 -2.87 12.69
C ARG A 402 -19.07 -1.79 13.77
N GLU A 403 -18.14 -1.90 14.70
CA GLU A 403 -17.95 -0.97 15.81
C GLU A 403 -17.62 0.44 15.33
N PHE A 404 -16.88 0.56 14.23
CA PHE A 404 -16.62 1.85 13.58
C PHE A 404 -17.91 2.43 12.98
N PHE A 405 -18.68 1.63 12.26
CA PHE A 405 -19.93 2.09 11.65
C PHE A 405 -21.02 2.42 12.69
N GLU A 406 -21.05 1.73 13.83
CA GLU A 406 -21.90 2.11 14.97
C GLU A 406 -21.50 3.48 15.53
N ALA A 407 -20.19 3.76 15.65
CA ALA A 407 -19.71 5.08 16.04
C ALA A 407 -20.12 6.15 15.01
N ALA A 408 -19.97 5.88 13.71
CA ALA A 408 -20.37 6.78 12.64
C ALA A 408 -21.90 7.02 12.66
N TYR A 409 -22.72 5.97 12.83
CA TYR A 409 -24.16 6.07 12.93
C TYR A 409 -24.61 7.03 14.04
N THR A 410 -23.99 6.95 15.22
CA THR A 410 -24.34 7.82 16.35
C THR A 410 -23.97 9.29 16.10
N ARG A 411 -23.02 9.55 15.19
CA ARG A 411 -22.53 10.89 14.82
C ARG A 411 -23.19 11.48 13.58
N LEU A 412 -24.08 10.76 12.95
CA LEU A 412 -24.96 11.31 11.90
C LEU A 412 -26.21 11.93 12.53
N HIS A 413 -26.69 13.00 11.94
CA HIS A 413 -28.05 13.50 12.19
C HIS A 413 -29.07 12.47 11.69
N GLU A 414 -30.32 12.57 12.17
CA GLU A 414 -31.44 11.82 11.59
C GLU A 414 -31.58 12.17 10.10
N GLY A 415 -31.62 11.16 9.24
CA GLY A 415 -31.59 11.33 7.78
C GLY A 415 -30.21 11.63 7.20
N GLY A 416 -29.17 11.67 8.03
CA GLY A 416 -27.79 11.88 7.57
C GLY A 416 -27.23 10.67 6.81
N ILE A 417 -26.20 10.90 6.00
CA ILE A 417 -25.63 9.92 5.06
C ILE A 417 -24.22 9.51 5.50
N LEU A 418 -23.96 8.21 5.57
CA LEU A 418 -22.64 7.62 5.50
C LEU A 418 -22.29 7.37 4.03
N ALA A 419 -21.11 7.77 3.59
CA ALA A 419 -20.61 7.55 2.23
C ALA A 419 -19.19 6.99 2.29
N CYS A 420 -18.97 5.76 1.84
CA CYS A 420 -17.67 5.11 1.86
C CYS A 420 -17.15 4.92 0.44
N ASN A 421 -15.88 5.26 0.23
CA ASN A 421 -15.13 4.80 -0.93
C ASN A 421 -14.66 3.37 -0.68
N VAL A 422 -15.01 2.43 -1.55
CA VAL A 422 -14.58 1.03 -1.46
C VAL A 422 -13.94 0.62 -2.77
N GLY A 423 -12.69 0.17 -2.72
CA GLY A 423 -12.01 -0.39 -3.89
C GLY A 423 -12.73 -1.65 -4.37
N ALA A 424 -13.35 -1.58 -5.54
CA ALA A 424 -14.07 -2.70 -6.13
C ALA A 424 -14.29 -2.47 -7.63
N LEU A 425 -14.18 -3.52 -8.42
CA LEU A 425 -14.50 -3.50 -9.86
C LEU A 425 -15.91 -3.94 -10.19
N SER A 426 -16.49 -4.76 -9.35
CA SER A 426 -17.81 -5.34 -9.59
C SER A 426 -18.58 -5.51 -8.28
N LEU A 427 -19.87 -5.74 -8.38
CA LEU A 427 -20.71 -6.08 -7.23
C LEU A 427 -20.35 -7.44 -6.59
N ASP A 428 -19.57 -8.25 -7.31
CA ASP A 428 -19.11 -9.56 -6.83
C ASP A 428 -17.82 -9.51 -6.01
N ASP A 429 -17.19 -8.33 -5.90
CA ASP A 429 -15.98 -8.15 -5.12
C ASP A 429 -16.20 -8.53 -3.64
N ALA A 430 -15.29 -9.36 -3.10
CA ALA A 430 -15.40 -9.90 -1.75
C ALA A 430 -15.31 -8.82 -0.67
N VAL A 431 -14.44 -7.82 -0.88
CA VAL A 431 -14.26 -6.70 0.05
C VAL A 431 -15.50 -5.81 0.05
N LEU A 432 -16.01 -5.45 -1.15
CA LEU A 432 -17.22 -4.65 -1.27
C LEU A 432 -18.42 -5.33 -0.59
N LYS A 433 -18.61 -6.63 -0.81
CA LYS A 433 -19.67 -7.40 -0.17
C LYS A 433 -19.55 -7.42 1.34
N ALA A 434 -18.34 -7.62 1.87
CA ALA A 434 -18.10 -7.66 3.31
C ALA A 434 -18.31 -6.28 3.95
N VAL A 435 -17.78 -5.20 3.37
CA VAL A 435 -18.01 -3.84 3.85
C VAL A 435 -19.49 -3.48 3.79
N ALA A 436 -20.18 -3.80 2.69
CA ALA A 436 -21.59 -3.50 2.55
C ALA A 436 -22.48 -4.32 3.52
N ALA A 437 -22.14 -5.58 3.78
CA ALA A 437 -22.81 -6.39 4.81
C ALA A 437 -22.57 -5.83 6.21
N THR A 438 -21.35 -5.33 6.46
CA THR A 438 -21.00 -4.73 7.76
C THR A 438 -21.76 -3.42 7.97
N VAL A 439 -21.81 -2.53 6.99
CA VAL A 439 -22.63 -1.31 7.04
C VAL A 439 -24.12 -1.67 7.20
N GLY A 440 -24.61 -2.68 6.46
CA GLY A 440 -25.98 -3.16 6.53
C GLY A 440 -26.35 -3.83 7.87
N SER A 441 -25.35 -4.20 8.68
CA SER A 441 -25.61 -4.66 10.06
C SER A 441 -25.95 -3.51 11.03
N VAL A 442 -25.69 -2.26 10.61
CA VAL A 442 -25.87 -1.04 11.41
C VAL A 442 -26.94 -0.12 10.81
N PHE A 443 -27.01 -0.03 9.49
CA PHE A 443 -27.93 0.84 8.75
C PHE A 443 -29.00 0.00 8.06
N GLU A 444 -30.21 0.51 7.97
CA GLU A 444 -31.36 -0.19 7.42
C GLU A 444 -31.36 -0.24 5.88
N ASP A 445 -30.83 0.77 5.21
CA ASP A 445 -30.78 0.86 3.73
C ASP A 445 -29.37 1.22 3.27
N VAL A 446 -28.74 0.29 2.55
CA VAL A 446 -27.40 0.43 1.99
C VAL A 446 -27.49 0.32 0.47
N ARG A 447 -26.91 1.28 -0.23
CA ARG A 447 -26.87 1.35 -1.69
C ARG A 447 -25.44 1.42 -2.17
N ILE A 448 -25.15 0.77 -3.28
CA ILE A 448 -23.86 0.75 -3.94
C ILE A 448 -24.02 1.36 -5.33
N PHE A 449 -23.16 2.31 -5.63
CA PHE A 449 -22.98 2.87 -6.96
C PHE A 449 -21.58 2.49 -7.45
N LEU A 450 -21.48 1.72 -8.53
CA LEU A 450 -20.20 1.43 -9.17
C LEU A 450 -19.76 2.66 -9.95
N VAL A 451 -18.60 3.21 -9.59
CA VAL A 451 -18.07 4.42 -10.23
C VAL A 451 -17.63 4.07 -11.66
N PRO A 452 -18.20 4.72 -12.69
CA PRO A 452 -17.86 4.43 -14.08
C PRO A 452 -16.37 4.60 -14.37
N PHE A 453 -15.78 3.65 -15.10
CA PHE A 453 -14.36 3.65 -15.50
C PHE A 453 -13.36 3.75 -14.34
N SER A 454 -13.78 3.40 -13.14
CA SER A 454 -12.99 3.41 -11.92
C SER A 454 -12.96 2.03 -11.28
N ARG A 455 -11.99 1.82 -10.38
CA ARG A 455 -11.89 0.63 -9.51
C ARG A 455 -12.50 0.91 -8.14
N ASN A 456 -13.49 1.77 -8.07
CA ASN A 456 -14.10 2.21 -6.84
C ASN A 456 -15.62 2.05 -6.92
N ALA A 457 -16.22 1.77 -5.79
CA ALA A 457 -17.64 1.83 -5.56
C ALA A 457 -17.92 2.88 -4.49
N LEU A 458 -18.93 3.70 -4.71
CA LEU A 458 -19.49 4.58 -3.70
C LEU A 458 -20.59 3.81 -2.97
N LEU A 459 -20.31 3.43 -1.73
CA LEU A 459 -21.29 2.80 -0.83
C LEU A 459 -21.91 3.90 0.02
N VAL A 460 -23.25 4.01 -0.01
CA VAL A 460 -23.99 4.98 0.80
C VAL A 460 -25.01 4.31 1.68
N ALA A 461 -25.17 4.83 2.90
CA ALA A 461 -26.20 4.37 3.84
C ALA A 461 -26.82 5.58 4.54
N ARG A 462 -28.11 5.53 4.84
CA ARG A 462 -28.86 6.63 5.47
C ARG A 462 -29.33 6.25 6.85
N ARG A 463 -29.16 7.12 7.82
CA ARG A 463 -29.66 6.93 9.17
C ARG A 463 -31.16 7.16 9.24
N GLY A 464 -31.92 6.16 9.71
CA GLY A 464 -33.34 6.25 10.09
C GLY A 464 -34.34 6.51 8.95
N LYS A 465 -33.86 6.60 7.69
CA LYS A 465 -34.72 6.79 6.51
C LYS A 465 -34.19 6.00 5.32
N PRO A 466 -35.06 5.50 4.42
CA PRO A 466 -34.60 4.89 3.18
C PRO A 466 -33.94 5.93 2.26
N LEU A 467 -32.97 5.46 1.46
CA LEU A 467 -32.39 6.23 0.37
C LEU A 467 -33.35 6.26 -0.81
N ASN A 468 -33.50 7.42 -1.40
CA ASN A 468 -34.27 7.61 -2.62
C ASN A 468 -33.43 8.33 -3.70
N PRO A 469 -32.57 7.61 -4.43
CA PRO A 469 -31.74 8.21 -5.48
C PRO A 469 -32.53 8.82 -6.64
N GLU A 470 -33.78 8.42 -6.84
CA GLU A 470 -34.63 9.01 -7.89
C GLU A 470 -34.92 10.49 -7.66
N GLN A 471 -34.81 10.97 -6.43
CA GLN A 471 -34.93 12.40 -6.12
C GLN A 471 -33.79 13.24 -6.74
N LEU A 472 -32.67 12.65 -7.11
CA LEU A 472 -31.59 13.33 -7.82
C LEU A 472 -32.03 13.90 -9.17
N GLN A 473 -33.09 13.37 -9.77
CA GLN A 473 -33.66 13.90 -11.03
C GLN A 473 -34.17 15.34 -10.89
N VAL A 474 -34.51 15.76 -9.68
CA VAL A 474 -35.03 17.10 -9.36
C VAL A 474 -33.90 18.05 -8.96
N ALA A 475 -32.67 17.55 -8.80
CA ALA A 475 -31.54 18.35 -8.35
C ALA A 475 -31.21 19.50 -9.30
N THR A 476 -31.43 20.70 -8.84
CA THR A 476 -31.01 21.92 -9.55
C THR A 476 -29.53 22.18 -9.26
N LEU A 477 -28.79 22.48 -10.31
CA LEU A 477 -27.38 22.81 -10.22
C LEU A 477 -27.15 24.18 -9.57
N PRO A 478 -26.02 24.38 -8.90
CA PRO A 478 -25.55 25.70 -8.52
C PRO A 478 -25.12 26.47 -9.80
N ASP A 479 -26.04 27.16 -10.39
CA ASP A 479 -26.03 27.64 -11.80
C ASP A 479 -24.95 28.66 -12.14
N HIS A 480 -24.30 29.32 -11.18
CA HIS A 480 -23.69 30.61 -11.49
C HIS A 480 -22.20 30.75 -11.16
N LYS A 481 -21.51 29.67 -10.73
CA LYS A 481 -20.10 29.76 -10.32
C LYS A 481 -19.18 28.69 -10.89
N LEU A 482 -19.73 27.69 -11.57
CA LEU A 482 -18.91 26.63 -12.18
C LEU A 482 -18.42 27.05 -13.56
N HIS A 483 -17.18 26.73 -13.89
CA HIS A 483 -16.70 26.77 -15.26
C HIS A 483 -17.60 25.90 -16.16
N THR A 484 -17.70 26.21 -17.45
CA THR A 484 -18.56 25.46 -18.37
C THR A 484 -18.25 23.96 -18.36
N ALA A 485 -16.96 23.58 -18.38
CA ALA A 485 -16.53 22.19 -18.32
C ALA A 485 -16.94 21.50 -17.01
N ASP A 486 -16.82 22.17 -15.87
CA ASP A 486 -17.24 21.64 -14.57
C ASP A 486 -18.75 21.44 -14.50
N ARG A 487 -19.51 22.32 -15.14
CA ARG A 487 -20.97 22.21 -15.21
C ARG A 487 -21.40 20.99 -16.00
N ASP A 488 -20.77 20.70 -17.11
CA ASP A 488 -21.09 19.53 -17.93
C ASP A 488 -20.76 18.22 -17.18
N ILE A 489 -19.60 18.17 -16.51
CA ILE A 489 -19.20 17.02 -15.65
C ILE A 489 -20.25 16.81 -14.55
N TRP A 490 -20.62 17.88 -13.84
CA TRP A 490 -21.62 17.81 -12.78
C TRP A 490 -22.98 17.32 -13.28
N HIS A 491 -23.46 17.85 -14.41
CA HIS A 491 -24.69 17.41 -15.06
C HIS A 491 -24.70 15.92 -15.38
N ASP A 492 -23.63 15.44 -16.00
CA ASP A 492 -23.52 14.04 -16.41
C ASP A 492 -23.44 13.11 -15.19
N MET A 493 -22.79 13.54 -14.13
CA MET A 493 -22.72 12.78 -12.87
C MET A 493 -24.11 12.64 -12.22
N VAL A 494 -24.81 13.75 -12.00
CA VAL A 494 -26.15 13.75 -11.41
C VAL A 494 -27.10 12.92 -12.27
N LYS A 495 -27.09 13.11 -13.59
CA LYS A 495 -27.90 12.34 -14.54
C LYS A 495 -27.57 10.84 -14.48
N THR A 496 -26.31 10.46 -14.33
CA THR A 496 -25.87 9.08 -14.24
C THR A 496 -26.35 8.43 -12.94
N CYS A 497 -26.20 9.13 -11.81
CA CYS A 497 -26.69 8.66 -10.52
C CYS A 497 -28.23 8.58 -10.44
N ALA A 498 -28.93 9.43 -11.16
CA ALA A 498 -30.39 9.45 -11.19
C ALA A 498 -31.03 8.36 -12.08
N LYS A 499 -30.22 7.67 -12.92
CA LYS A 499 -30.78 6.61 -13.78
C LYS A 499 -31.32 5.45 -12.95
N PRO A 500 -32.53 4.94 -13.27
CA PRO A 500 -33.01 3.70 -12.66
C PRO A 500 -31.99 2.56 -12.85
N GLY A 501 -31.74 1.81 -11.78
CA GLY A 501 -30.79 0.68 -11.80
C GLY A 501 -29.31 1.05 -11.63
N SER A 502 -28.96 2.35 -11.45
CA SER A 502 -27.59 2.76 -11.14
C SER A 502 -27.15 2.39 -9.72
N TRP A 503 -28.11 2.23 -8.82
CA TRP A 503 -27.88 1.87 -7.42
C TRP A 503 -28.27 0.44 -7.14
N HIS A 504 -27.40 -0.30 -6.50
CA HIS A 504 -27.56 -1.71 -6.22
C HIS A 504 -27.67 -1.94 -4.70
N THR A 505 -28.40 -2.99 -4.32
CA THR A 505 -28.48 -3.47 -2.94
C THR A 505 -27.66 -4.74 -2.79
N VAL A 506 -27.03 -4.93 -1.63
CA VAL A 506 -26.35 -6.19 -1.32
C VAL A 506 -27.33 -7.17 -0.72
N THR A 507 -27.50 -8.31 -1.37
CA THR A 507 -28.39 -9.41 -0.91
C THR A 507 -27.59 -10.63 -0.42
N ALA A 508 -26.26 -10.60 -0.45
CA ALA A 508 -25.42 -11.74 -0.13
C ALA A 508 -25.25 -11.92 1.39
N LYS A 509 -25.27 -13.17 1.85
CA LYS A 509 -24.83 -13.56 3.18
C LYS A 509 -23.29 -13.57 3.19
N THR A 510 -22.71 -12.46 3.56
CA THR A 510 -21.26 -12.29 3.72
C THR A 510 -20.90 -12.07 5.18
N PRO A 511 -19.69 -12.42 5.62
CA PRO A 511 -19.25 -12.14 6.98
C PRO A 511 -19.30 -10.64 7.29
N VAL A 512 -19.75 -10.30 8.48
CA VAL A 512 -19.65 -8.95 9.04
C VAL A 512 -18.25 -8.78 9.60
N LEU A 513 -17.58 -7.70 9.24
CA LEU A 513 -16.26 -7.38 9.76
C LEU A 513 -16.37 -6.85 11.19
N MET A 514 -15.62 -7.46 12.10
CA MET A 514 -15.63 -7.13 13.53
C MET A 514 -14.19 -6.82 13.97
N ASP A 515 -14.04 -6.08 15.07
CA ASP A 515 -12.72 -5.74 15.61
C ASP A 515 -11.89 -6.96 16.01
N ASP A 516 -12.54 -8.00 16.51
CA ASP A 516 -11.91 -9.24 16.95
C ASP A 516 -11.71 -10.28 15.83
N GLN A 517 -12.22 -10.01 14.63
CA GLN A 517 -12.08 -10.86 13.45
C GLN A 517 -11.67 -10.04 12.22
N PRO A 518 -10.39 -9.65 12.09
CA PRO A 518 -9.91 -8.82 10.99
C PRO A 518 -9.74 -9.64 9.70
N LEU A 519 -10.85 -10.08 9.10
CA LEU A 519 -10.89 -10.85 7.85
C LEU A 519 -10.55 -10.02 6.61
N LEU A 520 -10.38 -8.71 6.75
CA LEU A 520 -10.23 -7.80 5.62
C LEU A 520 -8.97 -8.09 4.79
N ASP A 521 -7.86 -8.41 5.44
CA ASP A 521 -6.60 -8.75 4.75
C ASP A 521 -6.74 -10.03 3.92
N GLU A 522 -7.46 -11.04 4.45
CA GLU A 522 -7.72 -12.29 3.76
C GLU A 522 -8.64 -12.08 2.54
N LEU A 523 -9.69 -11.26 2.71
CA LEU A 523 -10.61 -10.89 1.62
C LEU A 523 -9.92 -10.07 0.55
N LEU A 524 -9.03 -9.14 0.91
CA LEU A 524 -8.20 -8.39 -0.03
C LEU A 524 -7.28 -9.32 -0.81
N PHE A 525 -6.62 -10.24 -0.13
CA PHE A 525 -5.76 -11.22 -0.79
C PHE A 525 -6.57 -12.09 -1.77
N ALA A 526 -7.72 -12.61 -1.35
CA ALA A 526 -8.61 -13.39 -2.22
C ALA A 526 -9.07 -12.58 -3.44
N SER A 527 -9.47 -11.31 -3.23
CA SER A 527 -9.92 -10.40 -4.30
C SER A 527 -8.85 -10.15 -5.38
N TYR A 528 -7.55 -10.17 -5.02
CA TYR A 528 -6.46 -9.90 -5.94
C TYR A 528 -5.72 -11.14 -6.47
N VAL A 529 -5.82 -12.28 -5.80
CA VAL A 529 -5.06 -13.49 -6.16
C VAL A 529 -5.93 -14.58 -6.80
N GLU A 530 -7.20 -14.66 -6.42
CA GLU A 530 -8.10 -15.74 -6.88
C GLU A 530 -8.75 -15.51 -8.24
N GLN A 531 -8.61 -14.35 -8.86
CA GLN A 531 -9.17 -14.07 -10.16
C GLN A 531 -8.29 -14.71 -11.27
N THR A 532 -8.64 -15.92 -11.65
CA THR A 532 -8.02 -16.59 -12.80
C THR A 532 -8.59 -16.04 -14.10
N ASP A 533 -7.75 -15.39 -14.91
CA ASP A 533 -8.07 -15.06 -16.29
C ASP A 533 -8.00 -16.33 -17.13
N PRO A 534 -9.12 -16.84 -17.67
CA PRO A 534 -9.12 -18.08 -18.46
C PRO A 534 -8.37 -17.95 -19.79
N ARG A 535 -8.00 -16.75 -20.22
CA ARG A 535 -7.29 -16.44 -21.49
C ARG A 535 -7.97 -17.07 -22.72
N THR A 536 -9.30 -17.11 -22.69
CA THR A 536 -10.11 -17.74 -23.75
C THR A 536 -11.32 -16.88 -24.12
N ALA A 537 -11.73 -16.97 -25.39
CA ALA A 537 -13.02 -16.44 -25.80
C ALA A 537 -14.18 -17.24 -25.23
N ILE A 538 -15.36 -16.60 -25.14
CA ILE A 538 -16.59 -17.32 -24.84
C ILE A 538 -16.92 -18.27 -25.96
N THR A 539 -17.19 -19.52 -25.60
CA THR A 539 -17.73 -20.53 -26.50
C THR A 539 -19.25 -20.51 -26.43
N CYS A 540 -19.93 -20.50 -27.57
CA CYS A 540 -21.37 -20.57 -27.61
C CYS A 540 -21.87 -21.95 -27.11
N SER A 541 -22.96 -21.94 -26.37
CA SER A 541 -23.58 -23.17 -25.84
C SER A 541 -25.09 -23.26 -26.10
N GLY A 542 -25.66 -22.27 -26.82
CA GLY A 542 -27.10 -22.19 -27.04
C GLY A 542 -27.50 -21.80 -28.46
N SER A 543 -28.79 -21.87 -28.71
CA SER A 543 -29.41 -21.55 -30.01
C SER A 543 -30.31 -20.31 -29.96
N ARG A 544 -30.10 -19.43 -28.98
CA ARG A 544 -30.94 -18.24 -28.81
C ARG A 544 -30.76 -17.28 -29.98
N ASN A 545 -31.86 -16.59 -30.34
CA ASN A 545 -31.79 -15.52 -31.33
C ASN A 545 -30.83 -14.42 -30.86
N THR A 546 -30.05 -13.90 -31.79
CA THR A 546 -29.01 -12.89 -31.52
C THR A 546 -29.58 -11.61 -30.89
N ALA A 547 -30.70 -11.10 -31.41
CA ALA A 547 -31.35 -9.91 -30.86
C ALA A 547 -31.81 -10.10 -29.39
N ASP A 548 -32.33 -11.28 -29.04
CA ASP A 548 -32.70 -11.63 -27.69
C ASP A 548 -31.48 -11.76 -26.78
N ALA A 549 -30.37 -12.31 -27.29
CA ALA A 549 -29.12 -12.42 -26.55
C ALA A 549 -28.51 -11.03 -26.29
N GLU A 550 -28.49 -10.14 -27.29
CA GLU A 550 -28.02 -8.76 -27.15
C GLU A 550 -28.87 -7.96 -26.13
N GLN A 551 -30.19 -8.11 -26.20
CA GLN A 551 -31.10 -7.45 -25.26
C GLN A 551 -30.87 -7.94 -23.82
N GLN A 552 -30.66 -9.24 -23.61
CA GLN A 552 -30.39 -9.81 -22.29
C GLN A 552 -29.00 -9.43 -21.77
N ALA A 553 -27.98 -9.47 -22.63
CA ALA A 553 -26.64 -9.03 -22.27
C ALA A 553 -26.64 -7.54 -21.85
N TYR A 554 -27.34 -6.70 -22.61
CA TYR A 554 -27.49 -5.29 -22.30
C TYR A 554 -28.25 -5.05 -20.99
N ALA A 555 -29.32 -5.79 -20.74
CA ALA A 555 -30.05 -5.71 -19.47
C ALA A 555 -29.19 -6.13 -18.29
N ALA A 556 -28.47 -7.24 -18.40
CA ALA A 556 -27.56 -7.73 -17.37
C ALA A 556 -26.38 -6.77 -17.12
N MET A 557 -25.86 -6.12 -18.17
CA MET A 557 -24.82 -5.10 -18.06
C MET A 557 -25.30 -3.89 -17.27
N LYS A 558 -26.55 -3.44 -17.47
CA LYS A 558 -27.15 -2.36 -16.68
C LYS A 558 -27.32 -2.72 -15.20
N GLU A 559 -27.53 -4.00 -14.93
CA GLU A 559 -27.63 -4.54 -13.55
C GLU A 559 -26.23 -4.75 -12.92
N GLY A 560 -25.14 -4.58 -13.66
CA GLY A 560 -23.77 -4.90 -13.21
C GLY A 560 -23.53 -6.40 -13.01
N ASN A 561 -24.40 -7.25 -13.54
CA ASN A 561 -24.29 -8.70 -13.41
C ASN A 561 -23.48 -9.29 -14.56
N TRP A 562 -22.15 -9.22 -14.44
CA TRP A 562 -21.20 -9.58 -15.50
C TRP A 562 -21.24 -11.07 -15.85
N GLN A 563 -21.51 -11.97 -14.90
CA GLN A 563 -21.68 -13.39 -15.22
C GLN A 563 -22.89 -13.60 -16.11
N ARG A 564 -24.01 -12.96 -15.82
CA ARG A 564 -25.22 -13.04 -16.65
C ARG A 564 -25.05 -12.41 -18.02
N VAL A 565 -24.16 -11.42 -18.17
CA VAL A 565 -23.75 -10.91 -19.50
C VAL A 565 -23.06 -12.01 -20.28
N LEU A 566 -22.07 -12.71 -19.68
CA LEU A 566 -21.35 -13.80 -20.33
C LEU A 566 -22.27 -14.96 -20.70
N ASP A 567 -23.22 -15.32 -19.82
CA ASP A 567 -24.21 -16.37 -20.07
C ASP A 567 -25.17 -16.00 -21.23
N ALA A 568 -25.57 -14.73 -21.31
CA ALA A 568 -26.38 -14.22 -22.40
C ALA A 568 -25.63 -14.27 -23.74
N VAL A 569 -24.36 -13.87 -23.76
CA VAL A 569 -23.50 -13.97 -24.96
C VAL A 569 -23.32 -15.42 -25.35
N ALA A 570 -23.01 -16.32 -24.41
CA ALA A 570 -22.84 -17.76 -24.67
C ALA A 570 -24.13 -18.43 -25.22
N SER A 571 -25.30 -17.86 -24.97
CA SER A 571 -26.59 -18.41 -25.36
C SER A 571 -26.86 -18.29 -26.88
N SER A 572 -26.09 -17.48 -27.64
CA SER A 572 -26.20 -17.32 -29.11
C SER A 572 -24.90 -17.72 -29.81
N CYS A 573 -25.01 -18.54 -30.82
CA CYS A 573 -23.87 -18.93 -31.65
C CYS A 573 -23.67 -18.04 -32.91
N GLN A 574 -24.49 -17.01 -33.07
CA GLN A 574 -24.23 -15.96 -34.06
C GLN A 574 -23.37 -14.86 -33.40
N GLU A 575 -22.13 -14.78 -33.88
CA GLU A 575 -21.19 -13.81 -33.38
C GLU A 575 -21.43 -12.44 -34.00
N THR A 576 -21.86 -11.47 -33.18
CA THR A 576 -21.93 -10.07 -33.59
C THR A 576 -20.84 -9.25 -32.88
N ALA A 577 -20.42 -8.17 -33.51
CA ALA A 577 -19.48 -7.24 -32.88
C ALA A 577 -19.98 -6.69 -31.54
N LEU A 578 -21.30 -6.48 -31.42
CA LEU A 578 -21.93 -5.98 -30.22
C LEU A 578 -21.91 -7.01 -29.08
N LEU A 579 -22.23 -8.28 -29.36
CA LEU A 579 -22.12 -9.36 -28.37
C LEU A 579 -20.68 -9.54 -27.90
N ARG A 580 -19.71 -9.48 -28.80
CA ARG A 580 -18.28 -9.56 -28.49
C ARG A 580 -17.83 -8.33 -27.67
N GLN A 581 -18.37 -7.14 -27.94
CA GLN A 581 -18.15 -5.96 -27.10
C GLN A 581 -18.69 -6.18 -25.68
N TYR A 582 -19.93 -6.68 -25.53
CA TYR A 582 -20.50 -6.94 -24.20
C TYR A 582 -19.72 -8.03 -23.45
N ALA A 583 -19.28 -9.07 -24.14
CA ALA A 583 -18.42 -10.09 -23.56
C ALA A 583 -17.09 -9.50 -23.07
N GLY A 584 -16.44 -8.69 -23.90
CA GLY A 584 -15.21 -8.01 -23.54
C GLY A 584 -15.39 -7.06 -22.35
N ASP A 585 -16.48 -6.25 -22.33
CA ASP A 585 -16.79 -5.36 -21.22
C ASP A 585 -17.07 -6.15 -19.92
N ALA A 586 -17.72 -7.31 -20.00
CA ALA A 586 -17.93 -8.19 -18.86
C ALA A 586 -16.61 -8.80 -18.35
N ARG A 587 -15.77 -9.30 -19.27
CA ARG A 587 -14.44 -9.84 -18.95
C ARG A 587 -13.54 -8.77 -18.33
N TRP A 588 -13.54 -7.55 -18.90
CA TRP A 588 -12.83 -6.40 -18.34
C TRP A 588 -13.24 -6.11 -16.88
N ASN A 589 -14.55 -6.04 -16.63
CA ASN A 589 -15.07 -5.77 -15.29
C ASN A 589 -14.84 -6.94 -14.30
N ARG A 590 -14.55 -8.14 -14.82
CA ARG A 590 -14.14 -9.31 -14.01
C ARG A 590 -12.62 -9.44 -13.89
N ARG A 591 -11.85 -8.48 -14.39
CA ARG A 591 -10.37 -8.47 -14.45
C ARG A 591 -9.74 -9.59 -15.29
N GLU A 592 -10.48 -10.20 -16.14
CA GLU A 592 -10.04 -11.19 -17.09
C GLU A 592 -9.49 -10.49 -18.35
N LEU A 593 -8.36 -9.75 -18.20
CA LEU A 593 -7.88 -8.78 -19.20
C LEU A 593 -7.48 -9.42 -20.52
N HIS A 594 -6.79 -10.56 -20.50
CA HIS A 594 -6.43 -11.29 -21.72
C HIS A 594 -7.68 -11.79 -22.45
N SER A 595 -8.64 -12.33 -21.69
CA SER A 595 -9.91 -12.75 -22.25
C SER A 595 -10.71 -11.57 -22.80
N ALA A 596 -10.70 -10.41 -22.14
CA ALA A 596 -11.33 -9.19 -22.63
C ALA A 596 -10.71 -8.74 -23.97
N GLU A 597 -9.37 -8.76 -24.09
CA GLU A 597 -8.68 -8.44 -25.34
C GLU A 597 -9.09 -9.37 -26.48
N ILE A 598 -9.17 -10.68 -26.20
CA ILE A 598 -9.60 -11.68 -27.17
C ILE A 598 -11.01 -11.37 -27.66
N GLU A 599 -11.96 -11.12 -26.78
CA GLU A 599 -13.34 -10.79 -27.13
C GLU A 599 -13.44 -9.52 -27.99
N TYR A 600 -12.74 -8.44 -27.61
CA TYR A 600 -12.75 -7.21 -28.41
C TYR A 600 -12.12 -7.37 -29.78
N LYS A 601 -11.05 -8.16 -29.93
CA LYS A 601 -10.44 -8.46 -31.22
C LYS A 601 -11.36 -9.30 -32.11
N LEU A 602 -12.06 -10.28 -31.53
CA LEU A 602 -13.08 -11.05 -32.27
C LEU A 602 -14.23 -10.14 -32.71
N GLY A 603 -14.65 -9.19 -31.88
CA GLY A 603 -15.64 -8.19 -32.27
C GLY A 603 -15.21 -7.34 -33.45
N LEU A 604 -13.94 -6.95 -33.55
CA LEU A 604 -13.40 -6.24 -34.71
C LEU A 604 -13.37 -7.11 -35.96
N GLN A 605 -13.13 -8.42 -35.83
CA GLN A 605 -13.17 -9.37 -36.96
C GLN A 605 -14.59 -9.63 -37.49
N ALA A 606 -15.62 -9.38 -36.67
CA ALA A 606 -17.02 -9.54 -37.05
C ALA A 606 -17.56 -8.41 -37.96
N SER A 607 -16.68 -7.57 -38.53
CA SER A 607 -17.02 -6.45 -39.44
C SER A 607 -18.05 -5.47 -38.84
N PRO A 608 -17.74 -4.84 -37.74
CA PRO A 608 -18.65 -3.92 -37.04
C PRO A 608 -18.94 -2.66 -37.85
N GLU A 609 -20.08 -2.01 -37.57
CA GLU A 609 -20.35 -0.65 -38.00
C GLU A 609 -19.32 0.34 -37.41
N ASP A 610 -19.08 1.48 -38.05
CA ASP A 610 -18.01 2.44 -37.69
C ASP A 610 -18.01 2.85 -36.22
N VAL A 611 -19.17 3.05 -35.61
CA VAL A 611 -19.29 3.45 -34.20
C VAL A 611 -18.87 2.33 -33.27
N VAL A 612 -19.26 1.09 -33.57
CA VAL A 612 -18.88 -0.08 -32.77
C VAL A 612 -17.39 -0.38 -32.98
N ALA A 613 -16.89 -0.25 -34.19
CA ALA A 613 -15.47 -0.41 -34.50
C ALA A 613 -14.60 0.60 -33.72
N ALA A 614 -14.99 1.87 -33.67
CA ALA A 614 -14.30 2.90 -32.90
C ALA A 614 -14.28 2.57 -31.40
N THR A 615 -15.42 2.10 -30.86
CA THR A 615 -15.54 1.68 -29.45
C THR A 615 -14.62 0.49 -29.15
N LEU A 616 -14.66 -0.54 -29.98
CA LEU A 616 -13.82 -1.75 -29.82
C LEU A 616 -12.33 -1.41 -29.90
N ASN A 617 -11.91 -0.56 -30.85
CA ASN A 617 -10.52 -0.11 -30.95
C ASN A 617 -10.08 0.63 -29.67
N THR A 618 -10.92 1.51 -29.13
CA THR A 618 -10.64 2.21 -27.88
C THR A 618 -10.51 1.22 -26.72
N ARG A 619 -11.36 0.19 -26.66
CA ARG A 619 -11.31 -0.87 -25.64
C ARG A 619 -10.03 -1.69 -25.74
N VAL A 620 -9.64 -2.12 -26.96
CA VAL A 620 -8.37 -2.85 -27.18
C VAL A 620 -7.18 -2.04 -26.70
N LEU A 621 -7.12 -0.75 -27.03
CA LEU A 621 -6.04 0.13 -26.55
C LEU A 621 -6.04 0.26 -25.03
N GLY A 622 -7.21 0.39 -24.39
CA GLY A 622 -7.34 0.43 -22.94
C GLY A 622 -6.86 -0.86 -22.28
N VAL A 623 -7.25 -2.02 -22.82
CA VAL A 623 -6.80 -3.32 -22.32
C VAL A 623 -5.29 -3.47 -22.49
N ARG A 624 -4.75 -3.16 -23.67
CA ARG A 624 -3.32 -3.28 -23.95
C ARG A 624 -2.46 -2.44 -23.00
N ARG A 625 -2.87 -1.22 -22.73
CA ARG A 625 -2.18 -0.36 -21.76
C ARG A 625 -2.07 -1.00 -20.38
N ASN A 626 -3.05 -1.82 -19.99
CA ASN A 626 -3.05 -2.53 -18.72
C ASN A 626 -2.36 -3.90 -18.78
N LEU A 627 -2.32 -4.56 -19.95
CA LEU A 627 -1.68 -5.88 -20.14
C LEU A 627 -0.16 -5.79 -20.32
N GLU A 628 0.35 -4.81 -21.04
CA GLU A 628 1.79 -4.68 -21.32
C GLU A 628 2.67 -4.74 -20.07
N PRO A 629 2.34 -4.03 -18.96
CA PRO A 629 3.09 -4.16 -17.72
C PRO A 629 2.97 -5.54 -17.06
N ILE A 630 1.80 -6.20 -17.18
CA ILE A 630 1.58 -7.55 -16.64
C ILE A 630 2.43 -8.57 -17.40
N GLU A 631 2.39 -8.52 -18.73
CA GLU A 631 3.18 -9.39 -19.60
C GLU A 631 4.69 -9.18 -19.40
N ALA A 632 5.12 -7.93 -19.20
CA ALA A 632 6.50 -7.60 -18.87
C ALA A 632 6.92 -8.17 -17.51
N ALA A 633 6.06 -8.08 -16.50
CA ALA A 633 6.31 -8.64 -15.17
C ALA A 633 6.31 -10.18 -15.18
N GLU A 634 5.42 -10.83 -15.94
CA GLU A 634 5.40 -12.28 -16.14
C GLU A 634 6.66 -12.75 -16.88
N ALA A 635 7.11 -12.04 -17.92
CA ALA A 635 8.33 -12.32 -18.65
C ALA A 635 9.57 -12.16 -17.76
N ALA A 636 9.63 -11.10 -16.96
CA ALA A 636 10.69 -10.88 -15.99
C ALA A 636 10.71 -11.97 -14.90
N ALA A 637 9.56 -12.43 -14.44
CA ALA A 637 9.44 -13.52 -13.47
C ALA A 637 9.89 -14.87 -14.07
N SER A 638 9.63 -15.12 -15.33
CA SER A 638 10.05 -16.35 -16.03
C SER A 638 11.55 -16.39 -16.33
N THR A 639 12.17 -15.25 -16.61
CA THR A 639 13.62 -15.11 -16.82
C THR A 639 14.41 -15.18 -15.51
N ASN A 640 13.77 -14.91 -14.37
CA ASN A 640 14.41 -14.94 -13.05
C ASN A 640 14.45 -16.35 -12.41
N GLY A 641 14.58 -17.41 -13.19
CA GLY A 641 14.80 -18.77 -12.67
C GLY A 641 16.00 -18.92 -11.74
N TRP A 642 17.00 -18.02 -11.80
CA TRP A 642 18.10 -17.93 -10.86
C TRP A 642 17.66 -17.43 -9.46
N LEU A 643 16.59 -16.65 -9.35
CA LEU A 643 16.00 -16.19 -8.09
C LEU A 643 15.29 -17.34 -7.35
N ALA A 644 14.54 -18.18 -8.09
CA ALA A 644 14.03 -19.44 -7.56
C ALA A 644 15.18 -20.38 -7.14
N GLY A 645 16.30 -20.36 -7.87
CA GLY A 645 17.53 -21.05 -7.50
C GLY A 645 18.17 -20.52 -6.20
N LEU A 646 18.18 -19.21 -5.97
CA LEU A 646 18.66 -18.61 -4.72
C LEU A 646 17.77 -18.95 -3.52
N ILE A 647 16.46 -18.90 -3.68
CA ILE A 647 15.49 -19.31 -2.64
C ILE A 647 15.65 -20.82 -2.34
N THR A 648 15.83 -21.64 -3.38
CA THR A 648 16.07 -23.09 -3.24
C THR A 648 17.44 -23.38 -2.61
N LEU A 649 18.48 -22.61 -2.93
CA LEU A 649 19.79 -22.68 -2.30
C LEU A 649 19.74 -22.26 -0.82
N PHE A 650 18.98 -21.22 -0.49
CA PHE A 650 18.78 -20.78 0.89
C PHE A 650 17.98 -21.83 1.70
N ALA A 651 16.92 -22.39 1.10
CA ALA A 651 16.15 -23.49 1.68
C ALA A 651 16.98 -24.78 1.78
N ALA A 652 17.83 -25.09 0.80
CA ALA A 652 18.74 -26.23 0.84
C ALA A 652 19.88 -26.02 1.86
N ALA A 653 20.40 -24.81 2.01
CA ALA A 653 21.38 -24.48 3.05
C ALA A 653 20.77 -24.62 4.47
N LEU A 654 19.50 -24.22 4.63
CA LEU A 654 18.71 -24.51 5.83
C LEU A 654 18.56 -26.01 6.08
N ALA A 655 18.14 -26.76 5.06
CA ALA A 655 17.94 -28.22 5.17
C ALA A 655 19.23 -29.00 5.43
N VAL A 656 20.34 -28.57 4.81
CA VAL A 656 21.68 -29.19 5.05
C VAL A 656 22.24 -28.79 6.42
N GLY A 657 21.93 -27.57 6.89
CA GLY A 657 22.22 -27.11 8.24
C GLY A 657 21.53 -27.99 9.29
N PHE A 658 20.25 -28.32 9.06
CA PHE A 658 19.44 -29.19 9.95
C PHE A 658 19.79 -30.66 9.86
N ARG A 659 20.29 -31.20 8.74
CA ARG A 659 20.67 -32.62 8.61
C ARG A 659 22.04 -32.97 9.24
N ARG A 660 22.81 -31.99 9.68
CA ARG A 660 24.13 -32.20 10.34
C ARG A 660 24.13 -31.82 11.83
N ILE A 661 22.94 -31.58 12.40
CA ILE A 661 22.68 -31.57 13.85
C ILE A 661 22.17 -32.93 14.24
#